data_b8ba6ac5213351cc02913690a67bb782
#
_entry.id   b8ba6ac5213351cc02913690a67bb782
#
_cell.length_a   1.000
_cell.length_b   1.000
_cell.length_c   1.000
_cell.angle_alpha   90.00
_cell.angle_beta   90.00
_cell.angle_gamma   90.00
#
_symmetry.space_group_name_H-M   'P 1'
#
loop_
_entity.id
_entity.type
_entity.pdbx_description
1 polymer ?
#
loop_
_entity_poly.entity_id
_entity_poly.type
_entity_poly.pdbx_seq_one_letter_code
_entity_poly.pdbx_strand_id
1 'polypeptide(L)'
;MGEVYRATDTKLGRDVALKVLPAEMAHDPERLARFRREAKALAQLDHPNIVTIHSVEESDGVHFLTMQFVEGQPLDRLIPTGGLPVEQIVEIASAMAEALAAAHEKGIVHRDLKPSNVMVTNEGRVKVLDFGLAKDVRGATLGDATLSSTSHTQAGVVMGTPAYMSPEQTSGRPLDHRTDIFSLGVVLHEMATGRRPFEGTSSAELFSAILRDTPPPVTDARPDLPGDLARIIRRCLEKDPRHRIQTARDVGNEFRDLAGQMPQKSAAVTHPASRAVPAADSGASRANEGFWVAVLPFKYSGGNAELTALSEGVTEDIVTGLSRFSYLRVIAHGSTLRYANQATDLRTVGKELGARYVMGGTLHQAGTKLRLAVQLVDATTGAHLWAENYERTFSPETVFALQDDLVPRIVSTVADMNGVLPRSMSEALRSKAPDQLSPHEAVLRAFSYFDRITPEEHGQVRQILERAVRNAPDQSDTWAMLSNMYRDEHCHGFNLQPDPLGRALAAARRSVDAAPSNHLAHQALAATLFFQKDILAFRPAAERAIELNRMDGSTAAMLGILIAYSGDWEHGCALVESAMQLNPRHPGWYWFPAFFNAYHKGDYRGALSVAVKINMPGYFYTHAVTAAACGQLGLREAAQKALKELLALRPDIATAARQEFEKWYDPELVERLIDGLRKAGLEIASEQSSAPAKPEAKTGS
;
A
#
# COMPACT_ATOMS: atom_id res chain seq x y z
N MET A 1 27.56 -0.43 -25.50
CA MET A 1 27.66 -0.57 -24.03
C MET A 1 28.97 0.03 -23.60
N GLY A 2 29.02 0.80 -22.50
CA GLY A 2 30.30 1.32 -21.98
C GLY A 2 31.15 0.19 -21.43
N GLU A 3 32.47 0.38 -21.52
CA GLU A 3 33.46 -0.53 -20.95
C GLU A 3 33.54 -0.34 -19.43
N VAL A 4 33.75 -1.45 -18.70
CA VAL A 4 33.86 -1.42 -17.23
C VAL A 4 35.28 -1.92 -16.87
N TYR A 5 35.98 -1.11 -16.10
CA TYR A 5 37.32 -1.39 -15.63
C TYR A 5 37.37 -1.54 -14.12
N ARG A 6 38.26 -2.40 -13.62
CA ARG A 6 38.68 -2.37 -12.22
C ARG A 6 39.72 -1.27 -12.05
N ALA A 7 39.53 -0.37 -11.13
CA ALA A 7 40.44 0.73 -10.81
C ALA A 7 40.61 0.84 -9.29
N THR A 8 41.69 1.50 -8.87
CA THR A 8 41.93 1.79 -7.46
C THR A 8 41.72 3.27 -7.19
N ASP A 9 40.79 3.63 -6.29
CA ASP A 9 40.65 4.98 -5.74
C ASP A 9 41.89 5.27 -4.88
N THR A 10 42.82 6.03 -5.42
CA THR A 10 44.11 6.33 -4.74
C THR A 10 43.96 7.24 -3.53
N LYS A 11 42.82 7.97 -3.39
CA LYS A 11 42.55 8.83 -2.26
C LYS A 11 42.04 8.04 -1.05
N LEU A 12 41.24 6.99 -1.30
CA LEU A 12 40.59 6.17 -0.26
C LEU A 12 41.23 4.78 -0.13
N GLY A 13 42.18 4.40 -1.01
CA GLY A 13 42.89 3.10 -0.98
C GLY A 13 41.98 1.89 -1.19
N ARG A 14 40.92 2.02 -1.99
CA ARG A 14 39.95 0.95 -2.24
C ARG A 14 39.77 0.66 -3.72
N ASP A 15 39.43 -0.58 -4.07
CA ASP A 15 39.06 -0.93 -5.43
C ASP A 15 37.65 -0.44 -5.77
N VAL A 16 37.48 0.07 -6.97
CA VAL A 16 36.24 0.57 -7.54
C VAL A 16 36.04 0.00 -8.95
N ALA A 17 34.80 -0.13 -9.38
CA ALA A 17 34.47 -0.36 -10.78
C ALA A 17 34.26 0.99 -11.47
N LEU A 18 34.92 1.19 -12.60
CA LEU A 18 34.85 2.41 -13.39
C LEU A 18 34.19 2.08 -14.73
N LYS A 19 33.01 2.66 -14.97
CA LYS A 19 32.24 2.47 -16.20
C LYS A 19 32.34 3.71 -17.07
N VAL A 20 32.99 3.56 -18.24
CA VAL A 20 33.13 4.64 -19.21
C VAL A 20 31.88 4.79 -20.06
N LEU A 21 31.45 6.04 -20.26
CA LEU A 21 30.32 6.33 -21.14
C LEU A 21 30.76 6.26 -22.60
N PRO A 22 29.92 5.70 -23.50
CA PRO A 22 30.19 5.75 -24.94
C PRO A 22 30.32 7.20 -25.42
N ALA A 23 31.28 7.44 -26.32
CA ALA A 23 31.55 8.77 -26.88
C ALA A 23 30.30 9.43 -27.52
N GLU A 24 29.43 8.62 -28.13
CA GLU A 24 28.17 9.05 -28.74
C GLU A 24 27.19 9.65 -27.70
N MET A 25 27.24 9.20 -26.46
CA MET A 25 26.44 9.78 -25.37
C MET A 25 27.07 11.03 -24.77
N ALA A 26 28.41 11.06 -24.73
CA ALA A 26 29.13 12.21 -24.20
C ALA A 26 28.98 13.47 -25.07
N HIS A 27 28.75 13.30 -26.39
CA HIS A 27 28.58 14.41 -27.34
C HIS A 27 27.15 14.97 -27.41
N ASP A 28 26.17 14.33 -26.78
CA ASP A 28 24.76 14.81 -26.72
C ASP A 28 24.46 15.44 -25.33
N PRO A 29 24.34 16.78 -25.26
CA PRO A 29 24.14 17.47 -23.98
C PRO A 29 22.87 17.04 -23.23
N GLU A 30 21.77 16.71 -23.96
CA GLU A 30 20.51 16.29 -23.33
C GLU A 30 20.62 14.89 -22.74
N ARG A 31 21.30 13.98 -23.45
CA ARG A 31 21.55 12.61 -22.97
C ARG A 31 22.47 12.62 -21.76
N LEU A 32 23.51 13.43 -21.80
CA LEU A 32 24.46 13.56 -20.69
C LEU A 32 23.80 14.18 -19.45
N ALA A 33 22.97 15.20 -19.61
CA ALA A 33 22.24 15.81 -18.51
C ALA A 33 21.24 14.82 -17.87
N ARG A 34 20.56 14.00 -18.69
CA ARG A 34 19.68 12.94 -18.21
C ARG A 34 20.46 11.87 -17.45
N PHE A 35 21.54 11.37 -18.02
CA PHE A 35 22.43 10.41 -17.36
C PHE A 35 22.91 10.90 -15.99
N ARG A 36 23.41 12.14 -15.90
CA ARG A 36 23.83 12.74 -14.62
C ARG A 36 22.70 12.82 -13.60
N ARG A 37 21.48 13.11 -14.05
CA ARG A 37 20.30 13.16 -13.16
C ARG A 37 19.90 11.77 -12.67
N GLU A 38 19.86 10.77 -13.55
CA GLU A 38 19.55 9.37 -13.19
C GLU A 38 20.64 8.76 -12.30
N ALA A 39 21.91 8.99 -12.61
CA ALA A 39 23.02 8.56 -11.77
C ALA A 39 22.98 9.20 -10.37
N LYS A 40 22.59 10.49 -10.28
CA LYS A 40 22.42 11.19 -8.99
C LYS A 40 21.25 10.60 -8.18
N ALA A 41 20.17 10.20 -8.82
CA ALA A 41 19.04 9.55 -8.16
C ALA A 41 19.44 8.15 -7.66
N LEU A 42 20.18 7.39 -8.45
CA LEU A 42 20.70 6.07 -8.05
C LEU A 42 21.74 6.17 -6.92
N ALA A 43 22.58 7.20 -6.91
CA ALA A 43 23.54 7.42 -5.83
C ALA A 43 22.88 7.72 -4.45
N GLN A 44 21.59 8.04 -4.45
CA GLN A 44 20.79 8.20 -3.21
C GLN A 44 20.16 6.89 -2.74
N LEU A 45 20.32 5.78 -3.52
CA LEU A 45 19.85 4.47 -3.12
C LEU A 45 20.93 3.78 -2.27
N ASP A 46 20.68 3.66 -0.99
CA ASP A 46 21.46 2.80 -0.09
C ASP A 46 20.65 1.52 0.17
N HIS A 47 21.04 0.43 -0.50
CA HIS A 47 20.35 -0.86 -0.37
C HIS A 47 21.36 -2.01 -0.47
N PRO A 48 21.27 -3.04 0.38
CA PRO A 48 22.24 -4.14 0.40
C PRO A 48 22.35 -4.90 -0.93
N ASN A 49 21.27 -4.96 -1.72
CA ASN A 49 21.21 -5.68 -2.99
C ASN A 49 21.33 -4.79 -4.23
N ILE A 50 21.67 -3.51 -4.09
CA ILE A 50 21.98 -2.58 -5.20
C ILE A 50 23.45 -2.20 -5.13
N VAL A 51 24.12 -2.08 -6.29
CA VAL A 51 25.50 -1.57 -6.33
C VAL A 51 25.51 -0.08 -5.97
N THR A 52 26.40 0.31 -5.07
CA THR A 52 26.53 1.72 -4.66
C THR A 52 27.29 2.51 -5.71
N ILE A 53 26.72 3.61 -6.21
CA ILE A 53 27.38 4.58 -7.07
C ILE A 53 28.16 5.57 -6.18
N HIS A 54 29.44 5.76 -6.48
CA HIS A 54 30.30 6.65 -5.70
C HIS A 54 30.37 8.06 -6.29
N SER A 55 30.59 8.18 -7.60
CA SER A 55 30.69 9.47 -8.28
C SER A 55 30.41 9.38 -9.77
N VAL A 56 30.08 10.52 -10.38
CA VAL A 56 30.06 10.74 -11.83
C VAL A 56 31.10 11.79 -12.11
N GLU A 57 32.09 11.46 -12.91
CA GLU A 57 33.27 12.30 -13.14
C GLU A 57 33.56 12.46 -14.63
N GLU A 58 34.41 13.43 -14.93
CA GLU A 58 34.91 13.72 -16.27
C GLU A 58 36.44 13.95 -16.20
N SER A 59 37.20 13.30 -17.06
CA SER A 59 38.62 13.52 -17.23
C SER A 59 38.98 13.46 -18.72
N ASP A 60 39.69 14.46 -19.21
CA ASP A 60 40.10 14.58 -20.60
C ASP A 60 38.95 14.41 -21.62
N GLY A 61 37.75 14.93 -21.28
CA GLY A 61 36.57 14.80 -22.13
C GLY A 61 35.89 13.44 -22.10
N VAL A 62 36.37 12.49 -21.28
CA VAL A 62 35.79 11.19 -21.07
C VAL A 62 34.94 11.22 -19.81
N HIS A 63 33.64 10.95 -19.97
CA HIS A 63 32.72 10.82 -18.84
C HIS A 63 32.67 9.39 -18.33
N PHE A 64 32.75 9.21 -17.02
CA PHE A 64 32.69 7.90 -16.39
C PHE A 64 31.99 7.92 -15.05
N LEU A 65 31.53 6.76 -14.64
CA LEU A 65 30.88 6.49 -13.36
C LEU A 65 31.78 5.61 -12.52
N THR A 66 32.01 6.00 -11.26
CA THR A 66 32.66 5.12 -10.29
C THR A 66 31.63 4.49 -9.38
N MET A 67 31.75 3.19 -9.12
CA MET A 67 30.83 2.43 -8.30
C MET A 67 31.56 1.35 -7.51
N GLN A 68 30.85 0.78 -6.55
CA GLN A 68 31.34 -0.34 -5.74
C GLN A 68 31.88 -1.46 -6.65
N PHE A 69 33.11 -1.90 -6.39
CA PHE A 69 33.61 -3.12 -6.98
C PHE A 69 33.03 -4.32 -6.24
N VAL A 70 32.35 -5.22 -6.96
CA VAL A 70 31.69 -6.40 -6.40
C VAL A 70 32.53 -7.62 -6.72
N GLU A 71 33.12 -8.25 -5.70
CA GLU A 71 33.86 -9.52 -5.86
C GLU A 71 32.86 -10.67 -5.92
N GLY A 72 32.77 -11.35 -7.05
CA GLY A 72 31.83 -12.42 -7.29
C GLY A 72 31.73 -12.80 -8.75
N GLN A 73 30.65 -13.52 -9.08
CA GLN A 73 30.37 -13.93 -10.46
C GLN A 73 29.02 -13.38 -10.93
N PRO A 74 28.89 -13.01 -12.22
CA PRO A 74 27.58 -12.65 -12.76
C PRO A 74 26.68 -13.88 -12.86
N LEU A 75 25.38 -13.68 -12.69
CA LEU A 75 24.37 -14.74 -12.59
C LEU A 75 24.31 -15.60 -13.88
N ASP A 76 24.58 -15.03 -15.05
CA ASP A 76 24.62 -15.78 -16.32
C ASP A 76 25.71 -16.87 -16.34
N ARG A 77 26.76 -16.74 -15.55
CA ARG A 77 27.79 -17.77 -15.39
C ARG A 77 27.47 -18.80 -14.33
N LEU A 78 26.52 -18.50 -13.46
CA LEU A 78 26.11 -19.39 -12.38
C LEU A 78 24.96 -20.32 -12.78
N ILE A 79 24.18 -19.96 -13.81
CA ILE A 79 23.03 -20.76 -14.26
C ILE A 79 23.54 -21.95 -15.10
N PRO A 80 23.41 -23.21 -14.62
CA PRO A 80 23.80 -24.38 -15.41
C PRO A 80 22.71 -24.77 -16.40
N THR A 81 23.07 -25.67 -17.37
CA THR A 81 22.14 -26.23 -18.39
C THR A 81 21.05 -27.05 -17.76
N GLY A 82 20.44 -26.87 -16.79
CA GLY A 82 19.32 -27.57 -16.13
C GLY A 82 18.71 -26.74 -15.04
N GLY A 83 19.17 -25.50 -14.92
CA GLY A 83 18.70 -24.58 -13.92
C GLY A 83 19.34 -24.77 -12.56
N LEU A 84 19.13 -23.82 -11.68
CA LEU A 84 19.63 -23.76 -10.32
C LEU A 84 18.78 -24.64 -9.36
N PRO A 85 19.33 -25.04 -8.20
CA PRO A 85 18.55 -25.59 -7.10
C PRO A 85 17.45 -24.60 -6.65
N VAL A 86 16.31 -25.12 -6.20
CA VAL A 86 15.15 -24.29 -5.80
C VAL A 86 15.51 -23.30 -4.70
N GLU A 87 16.33 -23.73 -3.74
CA GLU A 87 16.78 -22.89 -2.63
C GLU A 87 17.55 -21.66 -3.11
N GLN A 88 18.47 -21.86 -4.06
CA GLN A 88 19.24 -20.76 -4.66
C GLN A 88 18.36 -19.85 -5.52
N ILE A 89 17.38 -20.41 -6.25
CA ILE A 89 16.43 -19.60 -7.02
C ILE A 89 15.67 -18.66 -6.08
N VAL A 90 15.15 -19.19 -4.97
CA VAL A 90 14.35 -18.42 -4.01
C VAL A 90 15.21 -17.33 -3.35
N GLU A 91 16.43 -17.63 -2.96
CA GLU A 91 17.33 -16.66 -2.32
C GLU A 91 17.71 -15.52 -3.29
N ILE A 92 18.13 -15.85 -4.51
CA ILE A 92 18.52 -14.85 -5.52
C ILE A 92 17.31 -14.03 -5.96
N ALA A 93 16.16 -14.67 -6.19
CA ALA A 93 14.93 -14.01 -6.60
C ALA A 93 14.39 -13.03 -5.55
N SER A 94 14.43 -13.41 -4.28
CA SER A 94 14.04 -12.54 -3.16
C SER A 94 14.91 -11.28 -3.12
N ALA A 95 16.22 -11.43 -3.19
CA ALA A 95 17.16 -10.32 -3.17
C ALA A 95 17.02 -9.39 -4.40
N MET A 96 16.78 -9.96 -5.60
CA MET A 96 16.50 -9.19 -6.81
C MET A 96 15.19 -8.40 -6.69
N ALA A 97 14.14 -9.04 -6.17
CA ALA A 97 12.84 -8.40 -5.97
C ALA A 97 12.92 -7.25 -4.96
N GLU A 98 13.68 -7.41 -3.86
CA GLU A 98 13.93 -6.35 -2.88
C GLU A 98 14.70 -5.17 -3.48
N ALA A 99 15.73 -5.43 -4.29
CA ALA A 99 16.50 -4.40 -5.01
C ALA A 99 15.60 -3.59 -5.96
N LEU A 100 14.79 -4.28 -6.77
CA LEU A 100 13.85 -3.63 -7.69
C LEU A 100 12.78 -2.84 -6.94
N ALA A 101 12.23 -3.38 -5.85
CA ALA A 101 11.23 -2.68 -5.04
C ALA A 101 11.79 -1.37 -4.48
N ALA A 102 13.01 -1.37 -3.93
CA ALA A 102 13.67 -0.18 -3.42
C ALA A 102 13.92 0.89 -4.50
N ALA A 103 14.27 0.47 -5.73
CA ALA A 103 14.46 1.37 -6.86
C ALA A 103 13.12 1.95 -7.36
N HIS A 104 12.09 1.10 -7.49
CA HIS A 104 10.76 1.49 -7.95
C HIS A 104 10.10 2.50 -7.00
N GLU A 105 10.31 2.38 -5.69
CA GLU A 105 9.84 3.34 -4.68
C GLU A 105 10.42 4.75 -4.85
N LYS A 106 11.61 4.85 -5.47
CA LYS A 106 12.23 6.12 -5.84
C LYS A 106 11.91 6.56 -7.28
N GLY A 107 10.96 5.88 -7.94
CA GLY A 107 10.60 6.15 -9.33
C GLY A 107 11.65 5.72 -10.35
N ILE A 108 12.62 4.87 -9.96
CA ILE A 108 13.70 4.39 -10.82
C ILE A 108 13.32 3.02 -11.36
N VAL A 109 13.24 2.89 -12.68
CA VAL A 109 12.98 1.64 -13.40
C VAL A 109 14.29 1.14 -14.03
N HIS A 110 14.58 -0.15 -13.88
CA HIS A 110 15.86 -0.73 -14.33
C HIS A 110 15.99 -0.81 -15.85
N ARG A 111 14.93 -1.22 -16.56
CA ARG A 111 14.80 -1.27 -18.03
C ARG A 111 15.78 -2.18 -18.80
N ASP A 112 16.78 -2.76 -18.15
CA ASP A 112 17.76 -3.69 -18.74
C ASP A 112 18.13 -4.83 -17.79
N LEU A 113 17.15 -5.35 -17.05
CA LEU A 113 17.37 -6.45 -16.12
C LEU A 113 17.65 -7.74 -16.90
N LYS A 114 18.79 -8.36 -16.60
CA LYS A 114 19.25 -9.62 -17.19
C LYS A 114 20.28 -10.27 -16.28
N PRO A 115 20.60 -11.57 -16.43
CA PRO A 115 21.53 -12.27 -15.55
C PRO A 115 22.93 -11.64 -15.48
N SER A 116 23.44 -11.09 -16.57
CA SER A 116 24.76 -10.42 -16.57
C SER A 116 24.79 -9.09 -15.78
N ASN A 117 23.61 -8.52 -15.43
CA ASN A 117 23.49 -7.34 -14.59
C ASN A 117 23.16 -7.69 -13.12
N VAL A 118 23.34 -8.97 -12.76
CA VAL A 118 23.17 -9.45 -11.37
C VAL A 118 24.44 -10.18 -10.97
N MET A 119 25.11 -9.67 -9.93
CA MET A 119 26.30 -10.31 -9.36
C MET A 119 25.93 -11.08 -8.10
N VAL A 120 26.53 -12.27 -7.94
CA VAL A 120 26.48 -13.04 -6.71
C VAL A 120 27.89 -13.06 -6.13
N THR A 121 28.06 -12.53 -4.93
CA THR A 121 29.36 -12.47 -4.26
C THR A 121 29.81 -13.86 -3.79
N ASN A 122 31.09 -13.99 -3.47
CA ASN A 122 31.64 -15.24 -2.91
C ASN A 122 30.97 -15.68 -1.59
N GLU A 123 30.29 -14.74 -0.91
CA GLU A 123 29.52 -14.96 0.33
C GLU A 123 28.03 -15.23 0.05
N GLY A 124 27.61 -15.36 -1.21
CA GLY A 124 26.24 -15.59 -1.62
C GLY A 124 25.35 -14.34 -1.70
N ARG A 125 25.88 -13.14 -1.44
CA ARG A 125 25.07 -11.92 -1.51
C ARG A 125 24.82 -11.51 -2.96
N VAL A 126 23.58 -11.11 -3.24
CA VAL A 126 23.14 -10.64 -4.56
C VAL A 126 23.29 -9.13 -4.67
N LYS A 127 23.85 -8.65 -5.78
CA LYS A 127 23.96 -7.23 -6.12
C LYS A 127 23.43 -6.98 -7.52
N VAL A 128 22.40 -6.15 -7.67
CA VAL A 128 21.87 -5.70 -8.97
C VAL A 128 22.68 -4.51 -9.44
N LEU A 129 23.13 -4.58 -10.69
CA LEU A 129 24.00 -3.61 -11.36
C LEU A 129 23.20 -2.85 -12.44
N ASP A 130 23.75 -1.74 -12.91
CA ASP A 130 23.41 -1.11 -14.21
C ASP A 130 21.92 -0.81 -14.43
N PHE A 131 21.27 -0.14 -13.48
CA PHE A 131 19.97 0.47 -13.74
C PHE A 131 20.07 1.38 -14.97
N GLY A 132 19.24 1.17 -15.95
CA GLY A 132 19.24 1.62 -17.35
C GLY A 132 19.62 3.05 -17.70
N LEU A 133 20.70 3.55 -17.11
CA LEU A 133 21.27 4.90 -17.22
C LEU A 133 21.54 5.39 -18.66
N ALA A 134 21.42 4.51 -19.66
CA ALA A 134 21.86 4.77 -21.03
C ALA A 134 20.82 4.47 -22.13
N LYS A 135 19.58 4.06 -21.80
CA LYS A 135 18.59 3.68 -22.84
C LYS A 135 17.56 4.77 -23.11
N ASP A 136 17.54 5.28 -24.33
CA ASP A 136 16.53 6.25 -24.82
C ASP A 136 15.14 5.60 -24.92
N VAL A 137 14.14 6.27 -24.37
CA VAL A 137 12.72 5.89 -24.45
C VAL A 137 12.02 6.41 -25.72
N ARG A 138 12.71 7.23 -26.53
CA ARG A 138 12.15 7.80 -27.75
C ARG A 138 12.94 7.32 -28.96
N GLY A 139 12.39 6.34 -29.70
CA GLY A 139 12.82 6.08 -31.07
C GLY A 139 13.34 4.69 -31.42
N ALA A 140 12.78 3.61 -30.88
CA ALA A 140 12.87 2.32 -31.55
C ALA A 140 11.58 2.06 -32.35
N THR A 141 11.25 2.92 -33.28
CA THR A 141 10.37 2.53 -34.39
C THR A 141 11.18 1.61 -35.32
N LEU A 142 10.52 0.58 -35.81
CA LEU A 142 11.05 -0.44 -36.75
C LEU A 142 11.84 0.10 -37.96
N GLY A 143 11.96 1.44 -38.13
CA GLY A 143 12.69 2.12 -39.19
C GLY A 143 14.15 2.44 -38.92
N ASP A 144 14.57 2.62 -37.65
CA ASP A 144 15.93 3.10 -37.32
C ASP A 144 16.95 1.97 -37.05
N ALA A 145 16.48 0.73 -36.92
CA ALA A 145 17.38 -0.44 -36.81
C ALA A 145 18.06 -0.81 -38.11
N THR A 146 17.69 -0.17 -39.24
CA THR A 146 18.23 -0.48 -40.61
C THR A 146 19.27 0.52 -41.12
N LEU A 147 19.54 1.63 -40.44
CA LEU A 147 20.41 2.68 -40.96
C LEU A 147 21.74 2.94 -40.20
N SER A 148 22.07 2.12 -39.19
CA SER A 148 23.36 2.24 -38.47
C SER A 148 24.27 1.04 -38.65
N SER A 149 24.18 0.32 -39.76
CA SER A 149 25.03 -0.83 -40.06
C SER A 149 25.83 -0.62 -41.33
N THR A 150 26.73 0.35 -41.37
CA THR A 150 27.81 0.40 -42.34
C THR A 150 29.15 0.63 -41.63
N SER A 151 29.64 -0.41 -40.92
CA SER A 151 31.09 -0.71 -40.83
C SER A 151 31.28 -2.08 -40.16
N HIS A 152 31.70 -3.02 -41.00
CA HIS A 152 32.35 -4.31 -40.68
C HIS A 152 31.57 -5.31 -39.80
N THR A 153 30.72 -6.08 -40.46
CA THR A 153 30.14 -7.33 -39.94
C THR A 153 31.01 -8.51 -40.34
N GLN A 154 31.69 -9.13 -39.38
CA GLN A 154 31.87 -10.58 -39.40
C GLN A 154 30.59 -11.24 -38.89
N ALA A 155 30.10 -12.24 -39.62
CA ALA A 155 28.88 -12.93 -39.35
C ALA A 155 28.86 -13.55 -37.94
N GLY A 156 27.82 -13.24 -37.12
CA GLY A 156 27.46 -14.05 -35.97
C GLY A 156 27.31 -13.35 -34.60
N VAL A 157 27.43 -12.03 -34.45
CA VAL A 157 27.27 -11.38 -33.14
C VAL A 157 26.11 -10.37 -33.19
N VAL A 158 24.97 -10.76 -32.65
CA VAL A 158 23.83 -9.86 -32.40
C VAL A 158 24.18 -8.97 -31.20
N MET A 159 24.34 -7.69 -31.43
CA MET A 159 24.74 -6.69 -30.43
C MET A 159 23.56 -6.32 -29.55
N GLY A 160 23.63 -6.72 -28.25
CA GLY A 160 22.64 -6.41 -27.19
C GLY A 160 21.47 -7.41 -27.14
N THR A 161 21.31 -8.08 -26.01
CA THR A 161 20.42 -9.24 -25.89
C THR A 161 18.94 -8.81 -25.71
N PRO A 162 18.12 -8.73 -26.77
CA PRO A 162 16.72 -8.33 -26.68
C PRO A 162 15.83 -9.36 -25.96
N ALA A 163 16.38 -10.51 -25.60
CA ALA A 163 15.66 -11.66 -25.04
C ALA A 163 15.01 -11.41 -23.66
N TYR A 164 15.40 -10.34 -22.96
CA TYR A 164 14.82 -9.98 -21.66
C TYR A 164 13.90 -8.76 -21.73
N MET A 165 13.64 -8.22 -22.92
CA MET A 165 12.75 -7.09 -23.12
C MET A 165 11.30 -7.48 -22.84
N SER A 166 10.57 -6.57 -22.24
CA SER A 166 9.11 -6.72 -22.06
C SER A 166 8.36 -6.47 -23.38
N PRO A 167 7.10 -6.96 -23.52
CA PRO A 167 6.26 -6.67 -24.68
C PRO A 167 6.07 -5.18 -24.96
N GLU A 168 5.96 -4.35 -23.93
CA GLU A 168 5.85 -2.90 -24.06
C GLU A 168 7.14 -2.25 -24.53
N GLN A 169 8.32 -2.73 -24.09
CA GLN A 169 9.61 -2.28 -24.64
C GLN A 169 9.75 -2.64 -26.10
N THR A 170 9.39 -3.86 -26.47
CA THR A 170 9.45 -4.36 -27.85
C THR A 170 8.50 -3.61 -28.78
N SER A 171 7.35 -3.13 -28.25
CA SER A 171 6.34 -2.38 -29.00
C SER A 171 6.53 -0.85 -28.96
N GLY A 172 7.53 -0.32 -28.27
CA GLY A 172 7.74 1.12 -28.10
C GLY A 172 6.61 1.82 -27.33
N ARG A 173 5.88 1.10 -26.45
CA ARG A 173 4.81 1.65 -25.62
C ARG A 173 5.39 2.35 -24.38
N PRO A 174 4.61 3.21 -23.70
CA PRO A 174 5.04 3.80 -22.43
C PRO A 174 5.45 2.72 -21.42
N LEU A 175 6.57 2.94 -20.73
CA LEU A 175 7.15 2.00 -19.79
C LEU A 175 6.90 2.45 -18.35
N ASP A 176 6.53 1.50 -17.50
CA ASP A 176 6.51 1.67 -16.06
C ASP A 176 7.34 0.57 -15.36
N HIS A 177 7.29 0.52 -14.02
CA HIS A 177 8.04 -0.45 -13.21
C HIS A 177 7.69 -1.92 -13.50
N ARG A 178 6.52 -2.21 -14.08
CA ARG A 178 6.09 -3.57 -14.44
C ARG A 178 6.87 -4.16 -15.62
N THR A 179 7.60 -3.33 -16.34
CA THR A 179 8.57 -3.78 -17.34
C THR A 179 9.68 -4.62 -16.71
N ASP A 180 10.19 -4.20 -15.54
CA ASP A 180 11.22 -4.94 -14.81
C ASP A 180 10.69 -6.26 -14.23
N ILE A 181 9.40 -6.32 -13.91
CA ILE A 181 8.75 -7.56 -13.43
C ILE A 181 8.70 -8.61 -14.53
N PHE A 182 8.44 -8.20 -15.79
CA PHE A 182 8.54 -9.12 -16.91
C PHE A 182 9.97 -9.63 -17.13
N SER A 183 10.94 -8.71 -17.13
CA SER A 183 12.36 -9.06 -17.26
C SER A 183 12.82 -9.98 -16.13
N LEU A 184 12.37 -9.73 -14.89
CA LEU A 184 12.57 -10.62 -13.76
C LEU A 184 11.98 -12.01 -14.02
N GLY A 185 10.75 -12.09 -14.55
CA GLY A 185 10.12 -13.35 -14.95
C GLY A 185 10.95 -14.15 -15.96
N VAL A 186 11.57 -13.47 -16.94
CA VAL A 186 12.49 -14.10 -17.92
C VAL A 186 13.74 -14.67 -17.22
N VAL A 187 14.34 -13.88 -16.31
CA VAL A 187 15.50 -14.32 -15.53
C VAL A 187 15.15 -15.51 -14.63
N LEU A 188 13.99 -15.47 -13.97
CA LEU A 188 13.50 -16.57 -13.12
C LEU A 188 13.26 -17.85 -13.92
N HIS A 189 12.70 -17.77 -15.12
CA HIS A 189 12.52 -18.92 -16.00
C HIS A 189 13.88 -19.53 -16.39
N GLU A 190 14.84 -18.68 -16.72
CA GLU A 190 16.20 -19.13 -17.07
C GLU A 190 16.92 -19.73 -15.84
N MET A 191 16.80 -19.16 -14.67
CA MET A 191 17.31 -19.75 -13.42
C MET A 191 16.69 -21.11 -13.12
N ALA A 192 15.39 -21.28 -13.41
CA ALA A 192 14.67 -22.51 -13.14
C ALA A 192 14.98 -23.65 -14.13
N THR A 193 15.21 -23.32 -15.40
CA THR A 193 15.29 -24.32 -16.49
C THR A 193 16.65 -24.37 -17.20
N GLY A 194 17.50 -23.37 -17.01
CA GLY A 194 18.72 -23.17 -17.81
C GLY A 194 18.46 -22.68 -19.22
N ARG A 195 17.19 -22.32 -19.55
CA ARG A 195 16.78 -21.85 -20.89
C ARG A 195 15.87 -20.62 -20.77
N ARG A 196 15.93 -19.77 -21.77
CA ARG A 196 15.05 -18.60 -21.84
C ARG A 196 13.63 -19.01 -22.29
N PRO A 197 12.59 -18.31 -21.85
CA PRO A 197 11.19 -18.62 -22.21
C PRO A 197 10.84 -18.27 -23.67
N PHE A 198 11.61 -17.36 -24.29
CA PHE A 198 11.37 -16.89 -25.66
C PHE A 198 12.68 -17.01 -26.45
N GLU A 199 12.60 -17.67 -27.61
CA GLU A 199 13.74 -17.90 -28.50
C GLU A 199 13.34 -17.54 -29.94
N GLY A 200 14.31 -17.24 -30.78
CA GLY A 200 14.13 -16.97 -32.21
C GLY A 200 15.48 -16.97 -32.93
N THR A 201 15.51 -17.40 -34.16
CA THR A 201 16.73 -17.43 -34.99
C THR A 201 17.08 -16.04 -35.53
N SER A 202 16.14 -15.10 -35.49
CA SER A 202 16.29 -13.69 -35.86
C SER A 202 15.69 -12.79 -34.78
N SER A 203 16.13 -11.51 -34.76
CA SER A 203 15.53 -10.50 -33.86
C SER A 203 14.02 -10.34 -34.08
N ALA A 204 13.55 -10.44 -35.31
CA ALA A 204 12.13 -10.35 -35.66
C ALA A 204 11.31 -11.54 -35.10
N GLU A 205 11.84 -12.75 -35.21
CA GLU A 205 11.22 -13.94 -34.61
C GLU A 205 11.19 -13.84 -33.08
N LEU A 206 12.29 -13.43 -32.44
CA LEU A 206 12.36 -13.25 -31.01
C LEU A 206 11.36 -12.18 -30.53
N PHE A 207 11.25 -11.06 -31.23
CA PHE A 207 10.24 -10.02 -30.91
C PHE A 207 8.81 -10.56 -31.07
N SER A 208 8.55 -11.36 -32.13
CA SER A 208 7.26 -12.01 -32.30
C SER A 208 6.95 -12.96 -31.14
N ALA A 209 7.93 -13.76 -30.71
CA ALA A 209 7.79 -14.68 -29.59
C ALA A 209 7.51 -13.91 -28.28
N ILE A 210 8.24 -12.84 -27.98
CA ILE A 210 8.00 -11.99 -26.81
C ILE A 210 6.58 -11.38 -26.82
N LEU A 211 6.07 -11.00 -27.98
CA LEU A 211 4.77 -10.35 -28.09
C LEU A 211 3.58 -11.33 -28.07
N ARG A 212 3.75 -12.54 -28.61
CA ARG A 212 2.61 -13.43 -28.93
C ARG A 212 2.68 -14.81 -28.28
N ASP A 213 3.87 -15.37 -28.08
CA ASP A 213 3.98 -16.77 -27.68
C ASP A 213 3.77 -16.91 -26.16
N THR A 214 3.04 -17.95 -25.77
CA THR A 214 2.93 -18.33 -24.36
C THR A 214 4.23 -19.00 -23.93
N PRO A 215 4.86 -18.56 -22.82
CA PRO A 215 6.07 -19.19 -22.32
C PRO A 215 5.78 -20.63 -21.90
N PRO A 216 6.69 -21.59 -22.21
CA PRO A 216 6.52 -22.97 -21.77
C PRO A 216 6.52 -23.04 -20.23
N PRO A 217 5.64 -23.87 -19.61
CA PRO A 217 5.65 -24.07 -18.17
C PRO A 217 7.02 -24.61 -17.71
N VAL A 218 7.58 -24.04 -16.65
CA VAL A 218 8.88 -24.50 -16.11
C VAL A 218 8.80 -25.94 -15.60
N THR A 219 7.60 -26.40 -15.22
CA THR A 219 7.34 -27.77 -14.79
C THR A 219 7.45 -28.82 -15.91
N ASP A 220 7.35 -28.40 -17.17
CA ASP A 220 7.57 -29.29 -18.31
C ASP A 220 9.06 -29.65 -18.46
N ALA A 221 9.94 -28.68 -18.17
CA ALA A 221 11.39 -28.89 -18.18
C ALA A 221 11.91 -29.46 -16.85
N ARG A 222 11.30 -29.12 -15.73
CA ARG A 222 11.68 -29.46 -14.36
C ARG A 222 10.44 -29.83 -13.54
N PRO A 223 9.96 -31.09 -13.63
CA PRO A 223 8.79 -31.55 -12.87
C PRO A 223 8.97 -31.56 -11.33
N ASP A 224 10.21 -31.47 -10.88
CA ASP A 224 10.59 -31.37 -9.48
C ASP A 224 10.39 -30.00 -8.85
N LEU A 225 10.14 -28.95 -9.66
CA LEU A 225 9.95 -27.60 -9.16
C LEU A 225 8.60 -27.43 -8.41
N PRO A 226 8.58 -26.65 -7.31
CA PRO A 226 7.33 -26.32 -6.63
C PRO A 226 6.33 -25.63 -7.57
N GLY A 227 5.05 -26.02 -7.49
CA GLY A 227 3.99 -25.41 -8.29
C GLY A 227 3.85 -23.91 -8.08
N ASP A 228 4.12 -23.43 -6.86
CA ASP A 228 4.13 -21.99 -6.55
C ASP A 228 5.23 -21.23 -7.28
N LEU A 229 6.43 -21.80 -7.42
CA LEU A 229 7.49 -21.20 -8.23
C LEU A 229 7.06 -21.07 -9.70
N ALA A 230 6.46 -22.11 -10.26
CA ALA A 230 5.96 -22.09 -11.63
C ALA A 230 4.85 -21.01 -11.81
N ARG A 231 3.98 -20.88 -10.82
CA ARG A 231 2.92 -19.86 -10.80
C ARG A 231 3.48 -18.43 -10.77
N ILE A 232 4.47 -18.16 -9.90
CA ILE A 232 5.13 -16.85 -9.80
C ILE A 232 5.75 -16.47 -11.15
N ILE A 233 6.54 -17.38 -11.75
CA ILE A 233 7.21 -17.16 -13.04
C ILE A 233 6.17 -16.85 -14.13
N ARG A 234 5.10 -17.62 -14.22
CA ARG A 234 4.03 -17.40 -15.20
C ARG A 234 3.39 -16.04 -15.04
N ARG A 235 3.06 -15.64 -13.79
CA ARG A 235 2.45 -14.32 -13.50
C ARG A 235 3.37 -13.14 -13.81
N CYS A 236 4.68 -13.30 -13.67
CA CYS A 236 5.63 -12.28 -14.11
C CYS A 236 5.69 -12.16 -15.63
N LEU A 237 5.49 -13.27 -16.37
CA LEU A 237 5.60 -13.36 -17.84
C LEU A 237 4.30 -13.01 -18.58
N GLU A 238 3.25 -12.57 -17.88
CA GLU A 238 2.01 -12.10 -18.52
C GLU A 238 2.29 -10.96 -19.52
N LYS A 239 1.68 -11.06 -20.70
CA LYS A 239 1.95 -10.10 -21.78
C LYS A 239 1.40 -8.71 -21.50
N ASP A 240 0.20 -8.65 -20.92
CA ASP A 240 -0.39 -7.40 -20.50
C ASP A 240 0.15 -6.99 -19.12
N PRO A 241 0.77 -5.81 -18.97
CA PRO A 241 1.28 -5.35 -17.68
C PRO A 241 0.23 -5.32 -16.56
N ARG A 242 -1.05 -5.19 -16.90
CA ARG A 242 -2.14 -5.17 -15.93
C ARG A 242 -2.41 -6.53 -15.29
N HIS A 243 -2.06 -7.61 -15.97
CA HIS A 243 -2.25 -8.99 -15.49
C HIS A 243 -1.00 -9.56 -14.80
N ARG A 244 0.14 -8.85 -14.85
CA ARG A 244 1.35 -9.25 -14.14
C ARG A 244 1.20 -9.06 -12.63
N ILE A 245 2.13 -9.61 -11.86
CA ILE A 245 2.36 -9.16 -10.49
C ILE A 245 2.64 -7.65 -10.53
N GLN A 246 1.96 -6.85 -9.70
CA GLN A 246 1.93 -5.40 -9.90
C GLN A 246 3.16 -4.70 -9.36
N THR A 247 3.82 -5.22 -8.31
CA THR A 247 5.03 -4.62 -7.76
C THR A 247 6.13 -5.65 -7.56
N ALA A 248 7.40 -5.22 -7.61
CA ALA A 248 8.53 -6.08 -7.27
C ALA A 248 8.48 -6.53 -5.80
N ARG A 249 7.86 -5.75 -4.92
CA ARG A 249 7.62 -6.13 -3.53
C ARG A 249 6.67 -7.31 -3.41
N ASP A 250 5.62 -7.38 -4.24
CA ASP A 250 4.71 -8.52 -4.28
C ASP A 250 5.45 -9.79 -4.74
N VAL A 251 6.35 -9.67 -5.73
CA VAL A 251 7.22 -10.78 -6.12
C VAL A 251 8.08 -11.25 -4.95
N GLY A 252 8.70 -10.33 -4.19
CA GLY A 252 9.50 -10.63 -3.02
C GLY A 252 8.69 -11.33 -1.91
N ASN A 253 7.43 -10.93 -1.70
CA ASN A 253 6.53 -11.57 -0.75
C ASN A 253 6.21 -13.00 -1.15
N GLU A 254 5.87 -13.24 -2.42
CA GLU A 254 5.62 -14.59 -2.95
C GLU A 254 6.85 -15.51 -2.76
N PHE A 255 8.06 -15.02 -2.97
CA PHE A 255 9.28 -15.80 -2.72
C PHE A 255 9.56 -16.03 -1.24
N ARG A 256 9.23 -15.09 -0.36
CA ARG A 256 9.37 -15.25 1.09
C ARG A 256 8.41 -16.31 1.61
N ASP A 257 7.19 -16.34 1.08
CA ASP A 257 6.19 -17.36 1.42
C ASP A 257 6.65 -18.75 0.93
N LEU A 258 7.22 -18.82 -0.27
CA LEU A 258 7.80 -20.05 -0.81
C LEU A 258 8.97 -20.55 0.04
N ALA A 259 9.88 -19.66 0.47
CA ALA A 259 10.99 -19.98 1.35
C ALA A 259 10.52 -20.56 2.71
N GLY A 260 9.44 -20.02 3.25
CA GLY A 260 8.83 -20.52 4.50
C GLY A 260 8.22 -21.93 4.41
N GLN A 261 7.94 -22.40 3.18
CA GLN A 261 7.39 -23.74 2.93
C GLN A 261 8.48 -24.80 2.65
N MET A 262 9.74 -24.39 2.45
CA MET A 262 10.85 -25.30 2.15
C MET A 262 11.41 -25.90 3.45
N PRO A 263 11.75 -27.23 3.46
CA PRO A 263 12.34 -27.85 4.63
C PRO A 263 13.73 -27.25 4.92
N GLN A 264 13.88 -26.59 6.08
CA GLN A 264 15.18 -26.04 6.50
C GLN A 264 16.18 -27.17 6.73
N LYS A 265 17.27 -27.18 5.97
CA LYS A 265 18.48 -27.95 6.31
C LYS A 265 19.15 -27.30 7.53
N SER A 266 18.82 -27.81 8.72
CA SER A 266 19.47 -27.44 9.97
C SER A 266 20.96 -27.84 9.93
N ALA A 267 21.85 -26.84 10.05
CA ALA A 267 23.26 -27.12 10.42
C ALA A 267 23.29 -27.76 11.79
N ALA A 268 23.81 -28.97 11.84
CA ALA A 268 23.89 -29.78 13.04
C ALA A 268 24.80 -29.15 14.09
N VAL A 269 24.21 -28.59 15.14
CA VAL A 269 24.86 -28.46 16.45
C VAL A 269 24.21 -29.49 17.34
N THR A 270 25.01 -30.51 17.70
CA THR A 270 24.65 -31.60 18.58
C THR A 270 24.32 -31.12 19.99
N HIS A 271 23.05 -31.27 20.39
CA HIS A 271 22.64 -31.43 21.80
C HIS A 271 21.60 -32.56 21.93
N PRO A 272 21.55 -33.29 23.05
CA PRO A 272 21.04 -34.64 23.07
C PRO A 272 19.51 -34.74 23.14
N ALA A 273 19.05 -35.87 22.66
CA ALA A 273 17.70 -36.36 22.52
C ALA A 273 16.68 -35.87 23.55
N SER A 274 15.60 -35.27 23.06
CA SER A 274 14.31 -35.30 23.72
C SER A 274 13.22 -35.59 22.70
N ARG A 275 12.59 -36.74 22.95
CA ARG A 275 11.32 -37.31 22.46
C ARG A 275 10.64 -36.69 21.26
N ALA A 276 10.49 -37.52 20.24
CA ALA A 276 9.53 -37.37 19.13
C ALA A 276 8.12 -37.05 19.67
N VAL A 277 7.54 -35.94 19.17
CA VAL A 277 6.12 -35.61 19.25
C VAL A 277 5.55 -35.78 17.86
N PRO A 278 4.38 -36.44 17.69
CA PRO A 278 3.81 -36.75 16.38
C PRO A 278 3.34 -35.49 15.65
N ALA A 279 3.47 -35.51 14.35
CA ALA A 279 2.90 -34.53 13.47
C ALA A 279 1.36 -34.56 13.58
N ALA A 280 0.81 -33.66 14.39
CA ALA A 280 -0.61 -33.31 14.37
C ALA A 280 -0.77 -31.84 14.78
N ASP A 281 -1.61 -31.13 14.06
CA ASP A 281 -2.22 -29.86 14.41
C ASP A 281 -1.48 -28.57 14.07
N SER A 282 -1.24 -28.33 12.76
CA SER A 282 -0.98 -26.96 12.28
C SER A 282 -2.21 -26.03 12.39
N GLY A 283 -3.42 -26.59 12.49
CA GLY A 283 -4.67 -25.82 12.65
C GLY A 283 -4.91 -25.32 14.08
N ALA A 284 -4.58 -26.13 15.10
CA ALA A 284 -4.79 -25.74 16.49
C ALA A 284 -3.79 -24.67 16.98
N SER A 285 -2.58 -24.64 16.41
CA SER A 285 -1.60 -23.59 16.72
C SER A 285 -2.04 -22.21 16.18
N ARG A 286 -2.59 -22.15 14.97
CA ARG A 286 -3.09 -20.89 14.38
C ARG A 286 -4.34 -20.35 15.08
N ALA A 287 -5.21 -21.21 15.58
CA ALA A 287 -6.41 -20.80 16.33
C ALA A 287 -6.06 -20.04 17.62
N ASN A 288 -4.88 -20.29 18.20
CA ASN A 288 -4.39 -19.59 19.40
C ASN A 288 -3.60 -18.29 19.06
N GLU A 289 -3.20 -18.07 17.81
CA GLU A 289 -2.37 -16.93 17.40
C GLU A 289 -3.15 -15.69 16.92
N GLY A 290 -4.47 -15.68 16.98
CA GLY A 290 -5.27 -14.49 16.68
C GLY A 290 -6.25 -14.64 15.50
N PHE A 291 -6.66 -13.49 14.95
CA PHE A 291 -7.79 -13.37 14.05
C PHE A 291 -7.41 -13.61 12.59
N TRP A 292 -7.30 -14.88 12.17
CA TRP A 292 -7.05 -15.24 10.78
C TRP A 292 -8.34 -15.20 9.95
N VAL A 293 -8.22 -14.74 8.70
CA VAL A 293 -9.29 -14.64 7.71
C VAL A 293 -9.02 -15.58 6.55
N ALA A 294 -9.97 -16.44 6.20
CA ALA A 294 -9.93 -17.27 5.01
C ALA A 294 -10.99 -16.81 4.00
N VAL A 295 -10.63 -16.72 2.73
CA VAL A 295 -11.57 -16.51 1.63
C VAL A 295 -11.65 -17.81 0.83
N LEU A 296 -12.83 -18.42 0.79
CA LEU A 296 -13.05 -19.63 0.02
C LEU A 296 -13.28 -19.32 -1.45
N PRO A 297 -12.92 -20.23 -2.37
CA PRO A 297 -13.24 -20.07 -3.77
C PRO A 297 -14.74 -19.81 -3.97
N PHE A 298 -15.08 -18.74 -4.67
CA PHE A 298 -16.46 -18.39 -4.96
C PHE A 298 -17.02 -19.41 -5.94
N LYS A 299 -18.27 -19.85 -5.74
CA LYS A 299 -18.87 -20.93 -6.50
C LYS A 299 -19.72 -20.40 -7.64
N TYR A 300 -19.47 -20.91 -8.84
CA TYR A 300 -20.36 -20.76 -9.99
C TYR A 300 -20.83 -22.14 -10.44
N SER A 301 -22.16 -22.36 -10.47
CA SER A 301 -22.76 -23.66 -10.85
C SER A 301 -23.38 -23.59 -12.24
N GLY A 302 -22.65 -23.12 -13.24
CA GLY A 302 -23.10 -23.01 -14.62
C GLY A 302 -22.04 -23.46 -15.63
N GLY A 303 -22.42 -23.55 -16.92
CA GLY A 303 -21.52 -23.97 -18.00
C GLY A 303 -20.74 -22.83 -18.68
N ASN A 304 -20.82 -21.59 -18.20
CA ASN A 304 -20.14 -20.45 -18.82
C ASN A 304 -18.71 -20.32 -18.28
N ALA A 305 -17.73 -20.54 -19.15
CA ALA A 305 -16.30 -20.48 -18.79
C ALA A 305 -15.85 -19.07 -18.31
N GLU A 306 -16.44 -17.99 -18.86
CA GLU A 306 -16.11 -16.61 -18.46
C GLU A 306 -16.58 -16.32 -17.02
N LEU A 307 -17.72 -16.85 -16.60
CA LEU A 307 -18.20 -16.70 -15.22
C LEU A 307 -17.45 -17.59 -14.25
N THR A 308 -16.91 -18.72 -14.69
CA THR A 308 -15.98 -19.52 -13.89
C THR A 308 -14.70 -18.72 -13.64
N ALA A 309 -14.11 -18.16 -14.69
CA ALA A 309 -12.94 -17.29 -14.58
C ALA A 309 -13.21 -16.03 -13.71
N LEU A 310 -14.39 -15.41 -13.85
CA LEU A 310 -14.79 -14.27 -13.00
C LEU A 310 -14.87 -14.68 -11.53
N SER A 311 -15.44 -15.83 -11.19
CA SER A 311 -15.56 -16.29 -9.80
C SER A 311 -14.20 -16.58 -9.16
N GLU A 312 -13.27 -17.13 -9.92
CA GLU A 312 -11.88 -17.34 -9.50
C GLU A 312 -11.14 -16.02 -9.32
N GLY A 313 -11.20 -15.12 -10.31
CA GLY A 313 -10.57 -13.81 -10.26
C GLY A 313 -11.07 -12.93 -9.11
N VAL A 314 -12.39 -12.87 -8.88
CA VAL A 314 -12.98 -12.16 -7.75
C VAL A 314 -12.44 -12.71 -6.42
N THR A 315 -12.32 -14.04 -6.28
CA THR A 315 -11.76 -14.64 -5.06
C THR A 315 -10.32 -14.22 -4.83
N GLU A 316 -9.47 -14.32 -5.87
CA GLU A 316 -8.05 -13.98 -5.79
C GLU A 316 -7.84 -12.49 -5.47
N ASP A 317 -8.63 -11.63 -6.11
CA ASP A 317 -8.54 -10.19 -5.90
C ASP A 317 -9.03 -9.76 -4.52
N ILE A 318 -10.04 -10.43 -3.96
CA ILE A 318 -10.47 -10.20 -2.57
C ILE A 318 -9.34 -10.60 -1.60
N VAL A 319 -8.69 -11.76 -1.77
CA VAL A 319 -7.53 -12.17 -0.94
C VAL A 319 -6.42 -11.13 -1.03
N THR A 320 -6.09 -10.70 -2.25
CA THR A 320 -5.08 -9.67 -2.50
C THR A 320 -5.46 -8.33 -1.86
N GLY A 321 -6.71 -7.91 -2.01
CA GLY A 321 -7.23 -6.67 -1.42
C GLY A 321 -7.20 -6.68 0.11
N LEU A 322 -7.64 -7.76 0.74
CA LEU A 322 -7.59 -7.95 2.20
C LEU A 322 -6.15 -7.95 2.73
N SER A 323 -5.21 -8.53 2.00
CA SER A 323 -3.79 -8.60 2.39
C SER A 323 -3.06 -7.24 2.39
N ARG A 324 -3.66 -6.20 1.79
CA ARG A 324 -3.14 -4.82 1.85
C ARG A 324 -3.37 -4.12 3.19
N PHE A 325 -4.24 -4.68 4.02
CA PHE A 325 -4.50 -4.17 5.37
C PHE A 325 -3.53 -4.84 6.34
N SER A 326 -2.52 -4.11 6.80
CA SER A 326 -1.43 -4.60 7.64
C SER A 326 -1.90 -5.26 8.96
N TYR A 327 -3.06 -4.86 9.44
CA TYR A 327 -3.70 -5.41 10.65
C TYR A 327 -4.55 -6.66 10.39
N LEU A 328 -4.68 -7.15 9.15
CA LEU A 328 -5.36 -8.39 8.84
C LEU A 328 -4.36 -9.52 8.58
N ARG A 329 -4.68 -10.70 9.06
CA ARG A 329 -3.96 -11.94 8.76
C ARG A 329 -4.79 -12.76 7.81
N VAL A 330 -4.41 -12.80 6.53
CA VAL A 330 -5.18 -13.46 5.47
C VAL A 330 -4.52 -14.76 5.07
N ILE A 331 -5.30 -15.84 5.01
CA ILE A 331 -4.82 -17.15 4.55
C ILE A 331 -4.67 -17.12 3.03
N ALA A 332 -3.52 -17.57 2.54
CA ALA A 332 -3.22 -17.61 1.12
C ALA A 332 -4.28 -18.38 0.33
N HIS A 333 -4.63 -17.87 -0.88
CA HIS A 333 -5.63 -18.45 -1.77
C HIS A 333 -5.38 -19.94 -2.07
N GLY A 334 -4.12 -20.34 -2.30
CA GLY A 334 -3.75 -21.74 -2.55
C GLY A 334 -4.19 -22.71 -1.43
N SER A 335 -4.21 -22.25 -0.17
CA SER A 335 -4.66 -23.09 0.96
C SER A 335 -6.16 -23.31 0.98
N THR A 336 -6.94 -22.45 0.34
CA THR A 336 -8.41 -22.54 0.29
C THR A 336 -8.94 -23.24 -0.96
N LEU A 337 -8.11 -23.42 -2.00
CA LEU A 337 -8.51 -24.07 -3.28
C LEU A 337 -9.07 -25.48 -3.10
N ARG A 338 -8.60 -26.25 -2.11
CA ARG A 338 -9.11 -27.60 -1.82
C ARG A 338 -10.60 -27.65 -1.49
N TYR A 339 -11.21 -26.51 -1.13
CA TYR A 339 -12.63 -26.41 -0.79
C TYR A 339 -13.50 -25.95 -1.98
N ALA A 340 -12.93 -25.74 -3.17
CA ALA A 340 -13.65 -25.23 -4.35
C ALA A 340 -14.89 -26.05 -4.71
N ASN A 341 -14.78 -27.40 -4.66
CA ASN A 341 -15.84 -28.33 -5.09
C ASN A 341 -16.54 -29.05 -3.93
N GLN A 342 -16.31 -28.62 -2.69
CA GLN A 342 -16.89 -29.28 -1.50
C GLN A 342 -18.05 -28.47 -0.94
N ALA A 343 -19.15 -29.14 -0.62
CA ALA A 343 -20.23 -28.58 0.19
C ALA A 343 -19.82 -28.69 1.68
N THR A 344 -18.86 -27.88 2.13
CA THR A 344 -18.30 -27.97 3.46
C THR A 344 -18.88 -26.88 4.35
N ASP A 345 -19.22 -27.22 5.59
CA ASP A 345 -19.61 -26.23 6.60
C ASP A 345 -18.44 -25.27 6.89
N LEU A 346 -18.71 -23.96 6.83
CA LEU A 346 -17.71 -22.91 7.04
C LEU A 346 -17.03 -22.98 8.41
N ARG A 347 -17.72 -23.54 9.44
CA ARG A 347 -17.13 -23.77 10.76
C ARG A 347 -16.04 -24.85 10.71
N THR A 348 -16.30 -25.93 9.98
CA THR A 348 -15.33 -27.02 9.79
C THR A 348 -14.11 -26.51 9.05
N VAL A 349 -14.32 -25.75 7.97
CA VAL A 349 -13.23 -25.12 7.20
C VAL A 349 -12.41 -24.17 8.09
N GLY A 350 -13.06 -23.34 8.89
CA GLY A 350 -12.38 -22.43 9.82
C GLY A 350 -11.47 -23.19 10.80
N LYS A 351 -11.96 -24.29 11.37
CA LYS A 351 -11.16 -25.14 12.27
C LYS A 351 -9.97 -25.78 11.57
N GLU A 352 -10.18 -26.33 10.37
CA GLU A 352 -9.11 -26.99 9.60
C GLU A 352 -8.02 -26.03 9.14
N LEU A 353 -8.38 -24.78 8.82
CA LEU A 353 -7.46 -23.73 8.39
C LEU A 353 -6.86 -22.94 9.57
N GLY A 354 -7.42 -23.08 10.78
CA GLY A 354 -7.11 -22.19 11.90
C GLY A 354 -7.61 -20.76 11.66
N ALA A 355 -8.65 -20.57 10.81
CA ALA A 355 -9.23 -19.27 10.51
C ALA A 355 -10.43 -19.02 11.41
N ARG A 356 -10.44 -17.89 12.11
CA ARG A 356 -11.61 -17.45 12.85
C ARG A 356 -12.71 -16.92 11.93
N TYR A 357 -12.34 -16.22 10.89
CA TYR A 357 -13.29 -15.64 9.94
C TYR A 357 -13.19 -16.32 8.59
N VAL A 358 -14.33 -16.71 8.04
CA VAL A 358 -14.40 -17.37 6.75
C VAL A 358 -15.37 -16.63 5.84
N MET A 359 -14.85 -16.15 4.73
CA MET A 359 -15.63 -15.54 3.65
C MET A 359 -15.91 -16.59 2.58
N GLY A 360 -17.12 -16.60 2.07
CA GLY A 360 -17.52 -17.40 0.92
C GLY A 360 -18.52 -16.67 0.04
N GLY A 361 -18.66 -17.10 -1.21
CA GLY A 361 -19.61 -16.47 -2.12
C GLY A 361 -20.11 -17.42 -3.20
N THR A 362 -21.22 -17.03 -3.83
CA THR A 362 -21.81 -17.75 -4.96
C THR A 362 -22.19 -16.77 -6.06
N LEU A 363 -21.90 -17.17 -7.29
CA LEU A 363 -22.23 -16.44 -8.50
C LEU A 363 -23.39 -17.12 -9.21
N HIS A 364 -24.45 -16.39 -9.52
CA HIS A 364 -25.62 -16.87 -10.23
C HIS A 364 -25.92 -15.99 -11.44
N GLN A 365 -26.17 -16.61 -12.60
CA GLN A 365 -26.59 -15.93 -13.82
C GLN A 365 -28.03 -16.29 -14.17
N ALA A 366 -28.81 -15.27 -14.52
CA ALA A 366 -30.16 -15.43 -15.09
C ALA A 366 -30.31 -14.48 -16.29
N GLY A 367 -30.16 -15.02 -17.49
CA GLY A 367 -30.08 -14.21 -18.72
C GLY A 367 -28.87 -13.25 -18.67
N THR A 368 -29.14 -11.96 -18.82
CA THR A 368 -28.11 -10.90 -18.72
C THR A 368 -27.88 -10.41 -17.29
N LYS A 369 -28.61 -10.91 -16.29
CA LYS A 369 -28.43 -10.52 -14.89
C LYS A 369 -27.47 -11.46 -14.19
N LEU A 370 -26.50 -10.87 -13.52
CA LEU A 370 -25.54 -11.53 -12.67
C LEU A 370 -25.80 -11.14 -11.22
N ARG A 371 -25.86 -12.13 -10.34
CA ARG A 371 -25.95 -11.93 -8.88
C ARG A 371 -24.77 -12.60 -8.21
N LEU A 372 -23.97 -11.79 -7.50
CA LEU A 372 -22.91 -12.24 -6.61
C LEU A 372 -23.41 -12.15 -5.18
N ALA A 373 -23.57 -13.29 -4.50
CA ALA A 373 -23.87 -13.35 -3.08
C ALA A 373 -22.55 -13.59 -2.32
N VAL A 374 -22.27 -12.75 -1.33
CA VAL A 374 -21.07 -12.85 -0.48
C VAL A 374 -21.49 -12.91 0.98
N GLN A 375 -20.79 -13.72 1.79
CA GLN A 375 -21.03 -13.83 3.21
C GLN A 375 -19.73 -13.94 3.99
N LEU A 376 -19.72 -13.43 5.21
CA LEU A 376 -18.64 -13.53 6.17
C LEU A 376 -19.16 -14.14 7.47
N VAL A 377 -18.51 -15.21 7.94
CA VAL A 377 -18.94 -15.98 9.12
C VAL A 377 -17.81 -16.02 10.16
N ASP A 378 -18.13 -15.86 11.42
CA ASP A 378 -17.26 -16.24 12.54
C ASP A 378 -17.32 -17.75 12.70
N ALA A 379 -16.27 -18.45 12.32
CA ALA A 379 -16.21 -19.92 12.35
C ALA A 379 -16.22 -20.50 13.78
N THR A 380 -15.91 -19.69 14.79
CA THR A 380 -15.93 -20.11 16.20
C THR A 380 -17.36 -20.22 16.71
N THR A 381 -18.19 -19.22 16.41
CA THR A 381 -19.57 -19.13 16.85
C THR A 381 -20.57 -19.66 15.82
N GLY A 382 -20.19 -19.62 14.54
CA GLY A 382 -21.06 -19.88 13.40
C GLY A 382 -21.99 -18.72 13.06
N ALA A 383 -21.78 -17.56 13.67
CA ALA A 383 -22.60 -16.38 13.40
C ALA A 383 -22.26 -15.75 12.05
N HIS A 384 -23.28 -15.42 11.27
CA HIS A 384 -23.10 -14.59 10.08
C HIS A 384 -22.85 -13.15 10.51
N LEU A 385 -21.64 -12.66 10.27
CA LEU A 385 -21.25 -11.27 10.58
C LEU A 385 -21.75 -10.30 9.52
N TRP A 386 -21.77 -10.77 8.27
CA TRP A 386 -22.19 -9.97 7.14
C TRP A 386 -22.61 -10.86 5.96
N ALA A 387 -23.61 -10.42 5.21
CA ALA A 387 -23.99 -11.01 3.94
C ALA A 387 -24.59 -9.92 3.04
N GLU A 388 -24.24 -9.93 1.76
CA GLU A 388 -24.73 -8.96 0.77
C GLU A 388 -24.85 -9.59 -0.61
N ASN A 389 -25.80 -9.08 -1.40
CA ASN A 389 -26.04 -9.48 -2.77
C ASN A 389 -25.77 -8.29 -3.70
N TYR A 390 -24.90 -8.49 -4.67
CA TYR A 390 -24.58 -7.52 -5.71
C TYR A 390 -25.23 -7.96 -7.02
N GLU A 391 -26.08 -7.13 -7.60
CA GLU A 391 -26.72 -7.39 -8.89
C GLU A 391 -26.14 -6.47 -9.96
N ARG A 392 -25.72 -7.06 -11.08
CA ARG A 392 -25.13 -6.33 -12.21
C ARG A 392 -25.65 -6.92 -13.53
N THR A 393 -25.52 -6.14 -14.59
CA THR A 393 -25.71 -6.65 -15.96
C THR A 393 -24.40 -7.26 -16.43
N PHE A 394 -24.48 -8.46 -16.99
CA PHE A 394 -23.34 -9.22 -17.48
C PHE A 394 -23.30 -9.21 -19.01
N SER A 395 -22.14 -8.89 -19.55
CA SER A 395 -21.72 -9.23 -20.90
C SER A 395 -20.25 -9.68 -20.87
N PRO A 396 -19.80 -10.49 -21.83
CA PRO A 396 -18.41 -10.97 -21.90
C PRO A 396 -17.37 -9.83 -21.82
N GLU A 397 -17.69 -8.69 -22.40
CA GLU A 397 -16.83 -7.51 -22.47
C GLU A 397 -16.73 -6.76 -21.12
N THR A 398 -17.66 -7.02 -20.18
CA THR A 398 -17.75 -6.30 -18.89
C THR A 398 -17.14 -7.07 -17.71
N VAL A 399 -16.56 -8.26 -17.91
CA VAL A 399 -16.03 -9.11 -16.84
C VAL A 399 -15.06 -8.35 -15.92
N PHE A 400 -14.06 -7.70 -16.48
CA PHE A 400 -13.07 -6.93 -15.70
C PHE A 400 -13.67 -5.70 -15.05
N ALA A 401 -14.58 -4.99 -15.73
CA ALA A 401 -15.25 -3.83 -15.15
C ALA A 401 -16.13 -4.23 -13.94
N LEU A 402 -16.72 -5.41 -13.96
CA LEU A 402 -17.47 -5.98 -12.84
C LEU A 402 -16.54 -6.32 -11.66
N GLN A 403 -15.39 -6.89 -11.94
CA GLN A 403 -14.37 -7.20 -10.95
C GLN A 403 -13.84 -5.92 -10.28
N ASP A 404 -13.48 -4.93 -11.10
CA ASP A 404 -13.01 -3.61 -10.64
C ASP A 404 -14.06 -2.84 -9.82
N ASP A 405 -15.36 -3.04 -10.05
CA ASP A 405 -16.43 -2.44 -9.25
C ASP A 405 -16.72 -3.23 -7.95
N LEU A 406 -16.77 -4.56 -8.03
CA LEU A 406 -17.26 -5.38 -6.91
C LEU A 406 -16.19 -5.64 -5.85
N VAL A 407 -14.95 -5.94 -6.26
CA VAL A 407 -13.87 -6.30 -5.31
C VAL A 407 -13.55 -5.16 -4.34
N PRO A 408 -13.33 -3.91 -4.78
CA PRO A 408 -13.05 -2.83 -3.84
C PRO A 408 -14.19 -2.57 -2.84
N ARG A 409 -15.46 -2.72 -3.26
CA ARG A 409 -16.62 -2.57 -2.39
C ARG A 409 -16.68 -3.65 -1.31
N ILE A 410 -16.46 -4.92 -1.70
CA ILE A 410 -16.44 -6.04 -0.76
C ILE A 410 -15.31 -5.86 0.23
N VAL A 411 -14.10 -5.59 -0.26
CA VAL A 411 -12.89 -5.43 0.55
C VAL A 411 -13.04 -4.25 1.53
N SER A 412 -13.46 -3.08 1.06
CA SER A 412 -13.64 -1.90 1.92
C SER A 412 -14.72 -2.15 2.98
N THR A 413 -15.90 -2.68 2.59
CA THR A 413 -16.98 -2.98 3.55
C THR A 413 -16.53 -3.93 4.65
N VAL A 414 -15.66 -4.89 4.34
CA VAL A 414 -15.24 -5.93 5.26
C VAL A 414 -14.01 -5.53 6.08
N ALA A 415 -13.04 -4.89 5.44
CA ALA A 415 -11.69 -4.75 5.96
C ALA A 415 -11.30 -3.35 6.40
N ASP A 416 -11.93 -2.26 5.92
CA ASP A 416 -11.53 -0.92 6.34
C ASP A 416 -11.73 -0.72 7.87
N MET A 417 -11.16 0.32 8.44
CA MET A 417 -11.18 0.57 9.90
C MET A 417 -12.62 0.57 10.48
N ASN A 418 -13.60 0.97 9.69
CA ASN A 418 -15.04 0.95 10.03
C ASN A 418 -15.75 -0.32 9.54
N GLY A 419 -15.00 -1.29 8.98
CA GLY A 419 -15.51 -2.51 8.37
C GLY A 419 -15.98 -3.57 9.37
N VAL A 420 -16.51 -4.64 8.81
CA VAL A 420 -17.10 -5.73 9.61
C VAL A 420 -16.05 -6.47 10.43
N LEU A 421 -14.89 -6.77 9.84
CA LEU A 421 -13.80 -7.51 10.53
C LEU A 421 -13.20 -6.72 11.69
N PRO A 422 -12.71 -5.47 11.53
CA PRO A 422 -12.15 -4.70 12.63
C PRO A 422 -13.12 -4.51 13.79
N ARG A 423 -14.41 -4.28 13.51
CA ARG A 423 -15.43 -4.19 14.56
C ARG A 423 -15.59 -5.50 15.33
N SER A 424 -15.71 -6.63 14.62
CA SER A 424 -15.85 -7.94 15.27
C SER A 424 -14.60 -8.32 16.08
N MET A 425 -13.40 -8.04 15.54
CA MET A 425 -12.13 -8.30 16.22
C MET A 425 -11.97 -7.44 17.46
N SER A 426 -12.27 -6.15 17.35
CA SER A 426 -12.23 -5.20 18.48
C SER A 426 -13.19 -5.58 19.59
N GLU A 427 -14.44 -5.95 19.26
CA GLU A 427 -15.45 -6.40 20.22
C GLU A 427 -14.97 -7.64 20.98
N ALA A 428 -14.40 -8.60 20.26
CA ALA A 428 -13.87 -9.83 20.87
C ALA A 428 -12.72 -9.58 21.85
N LEU A 429 -12.00 -8.46 21.72
CA LEU A 429 -10.89 -8.07 22.58
C LEU A 429 -11.28 -7.23 23.79
N ARG A 430 -12.53 -6.78 23.88
CA ARG A 430 -12.98 -5.91 24.99
C ARG A 430 -12.87 -6.54 26.36
N SER A 431 -13.10 -7.85 26.45
CA SER A 431 -13.02 -8.59 27.71
C SER A 431 -11.58 -8.99 28.09
N LYS A 432 -10.61 -8.87 27.16
CA LYS A 432 -9.23 -9.24 27.42
C LYS A 432 -8.54 -8.12 28.21
N ALA A 433 -7.84 -8.52 29.29
CA ALA A 433 -7.14 -7.55 30.12
C ALA A 433 -6.03 -6.82 29.32
N PRO A 434 -5.85 -5.50 29.52
CA PRO A 434 -4.89 -4.70 28.76
C PRO A 434 -3.45 -5.20 28.75
N ASP A 435 -3.02 -5.88 29.83
CA ASP A 435 -1.68 -6.46 29.99
C ASP A 435 -1.49 -7.78 29.23
N GLN A 436 -2.57 -8.40 28.82
CA GLN A 436 -2.58 -9.66 28.06
C GLN A 436 -2.69 -9.45 26.55
N LEU A 437 -2.86 -8.21 26.09
CA LEU A 437 -2.95 -7.91 24.67
C LEU A 437 -1.57 -7.97 24.01
N SER A 438 -1.45 -8.74 22.94
CA SER A 438 -0.31 -8.65 22.03
C SER A 438 -0.27 -7.28 21.33
N PRO A 439 0.88 -6.84 20.78
CA PRO A 439 0.96 -5.57 20.03
C PRO A 439 -0.04 -5.48 18.86
N HIS A 440 -0.26 -6.58 18.16
CA HIS A 440 -1.27 -6.68 17.10
C HIS A 440 -2.71 -6.52 17.66
N GLU A 441 -3.03 -7.18 18.76
CA GLU A 441 -4.33 -7.04 19.42
C GLU A 441 -4.54 -5.65 19.99
N ALA A 442 -3.47 -4.96 20.40
CA ALA A 442 -3.53 -3.56 20.84
C ALA A 442 -4.00 -2.62 19.71
N VAL A 443 -3.53 -2.85 18.48
CA VAL A 443 -4.00 -2.13 17.29
C VAL A 443 -5.47 -2.39 17.03
N LEU A 444 -5.89 -3.65 17.01
CA LEU A 444 -7.29 -4.02 16.83
C LEU A 444 -8.20 -3.46 17.93
N ARG A 445 -7.73 -3.46 19.19
CA ARG A 445 -8.46 -2.85 20.32
C ARG A 445 -8.59 -1.34 20.17
N ALA A 446 -7.61 -0.68 19.56
CA ALA A 446 -7.65 0.76 19.33
C ALA A 446 -8.77 1.17 18.35
N PHE A 447 -9.17 0.32 17.42
CA PHE A 447 -10.25 0.63 16.49
C PHE A 447 -11.60 0.91 17.19
N SER A 448 -11.86 0.29 18.36
CA SER A 448 -13.09 0.56 19.14
C SER A 448 -13.19 1.98 19.66
N TYR A 449 -12.06 2.70 19.80
CA TYR A 449 -12.06 4.10 20.20
C TYR A 449 -12.72 4.99 19.15
N PHE A 450 -12.52 4.71 17.86
CA PHE A 450 -13.11 5.50 16.79
C PHE A 450 -14.65 5.35 16.66
N ASP A 451 -15.20 4.29 17.26
CA ASP A 451 -16.67 4.14 17.39
C ASP A 451 -17.24 4.99 18.54
N ARG A 452 -16.42 5.28 19.57
CA ARG A 452 -16.85 5.92 20.83
C ARG A 452 -15.83 6.93 21.32
N ILE A 453 -15.62 7.99 20.58
CA ILE A 453 -14.63 9.03 20.89
C ILE A 453 -14.93 9.67 22.26
N THR A 454 -14.43 9.07 23.36
CA THR A 454 -14.57 9.56 24.75
C THR A 454 -13.21 9.68 25.44
N PRO A 455 -13.09 10.57 26.46
CA PRO A 455 -11.83 10.72 27.21
C PRO A 455 -11.36 9.43 27.90
N GLU A 456 -12.31 8.63 28.42
CA GLU A 456 -12.03 7.38 29.15
C GLU A 456 -11.42 6.34 28.20
N GLU A 457 -12.07 6.11 27.06
CA GLU A 457 -11.60 5.15 26.03
C GLU A 457 -10.26 5.59 25.45
N HIS A 458 -10.10 6.89 25.16
CA HIS A 458 -8.83 7.48 24.72
C HIS A 458 -7.69 7.18 25.71
N GLY A 459 -7.91 7.42 27.01
CA GLY A 459 -6.89 7.19 28.04
C GLY A 459 -6.46 5.72 28.12
N GLN A 460 -7.42 4.80 28.07
CA GLN A 460 -7.16 3.36 28.10
C GLN A 460 -6.39 2.90 26.87
N VAL A 461 -6.85 3.26 25.67
CA VAL A 461 -6.22 2.87 24.40
C VAL A 461 -4.80 3.44 24.30
N ARG A 462 -4.59 4.70 24.67
CA ARG A 462 -3.26 5.30 24.70
C ARG A 462 -2.29 4.49 25.56
N GLN A 463 -2.68 4.12 26.80
CA GLN A 463 -1.82 3.32 27.69
C GLN A 463 -1.52 1.94 27.13
N ILE A 464 -2.50 1.28 26.49
CA ILE A 464 -2.32 0.00 25.82
C ILE A 464 -1.28 0.11 24.70
N LEU A 465 -1.41 1.12 23.83
CA LEU A 465 -0.50 1.35 22.71
C LEU A 465 0.91 1.77 23.18
N GLU A 466 1.04 2.62 24.20
CA GLU A 466 2.32 3.00 24.81
C GLU A 466 3.08 1.78 25.37
N ARG A 467 2.35 0.80 25.90
CA ARG A 467 2.94 -0.47 26.33
C ARG A 467 3.35 -1.32 25.14
N ALA A 468 2.47 -1.40 24.12
CA ALA A 468 2.70 -2.23 22.95
C ALA A 468 3.94 -1.80 22.16
N VAL A 469 4.19 -0.48 22.00
CA VAL A 469 5.39 0.02 21.31
C VAL A 469 6.68 -0.22 22.11
N ARG A 470 6.60 -0.31 23.45
CA ARG A 470 7.76 -0.70 24.28
C ARG A 470 8.10 -2.17 24.09
N ASN A 471 7.09 -3.03 23.95
CA ASN A 471 7.27 -4.47 23.81
C ASN A 471 7.67 -4.89 22.38
N ALA A 472 7.23 -4.16 21.38
CA ALA A 472 7.50 -4.43 19.96
C ALA A 472 7.73 -3.11 19.20
N PRO A 473 8.93 -2.50 19.32
CA PRO A 473 9.23 -1.19 18.75
C PRO A 473 9.28 -1.17 17.22
N ASP A 474 9.34 -2.34 16.58
CA ASP A 474 9.40 -2.48 15.12
C ASP A 474 8.01 -2.63 14.47
N GLN A 475 6.94 -2.65 15.26
CA GLN A 475 5.58 -2.75 14.74
C GLN A 475 5.00 -1.40 14.31
N SER A 476 4.97 -1.16 13.02
CA SER A 476 4.50 0.08 12.39
C SER A 476 3.07 0.47 12.79
N ASP A 477 2.10 -0.45 12.71
CA ASP A 477 0.69 -0.16 13.01
C ASP A 477 0.48 0.37 14.43
N THR A 478 1.23 -0.16 15.39
CA THR A 478 1.14 0.27 16.77
C THR A 478 1.59 1.72 16.94
N TRP A 479 2.66 2.14 16.25
CA TRP A 479 3.11 3.52 16.22
C TRP A 479 2.15 4.44 15.49
N ALA A 480 1.53 3.98 14.38
CA ALA A 480 0.50 4.74 13.66
C ALA A 480 -0.70 5.02 14.57
N MET A 481 -1.21 4.00 15.26
CA MET A 481 -2.34 4.16 16.18
C MET A 481 -1.99 5.04 17.38
N LEU A 482 -0.77 4.93 17.93
CA LEU A 482 -0.31 5.79 19.01
C LEU A 482 -0.18 7.26 18.57
N SER A 483 0.28 7.50 17.34
CA SER A 483 0.28 8.83 16.73
C SER A 483 -1.14 9.43 16.68
N ASN A 484 -2.13 8.64 16.29
CA ASN A 484 -3.53 9.07 16.28
C ASN A 484 -4.01 9.45 17.68
N MET A 485 -3.67 8.66 18.72
CA MET A 485 -4.04 9.02 20.11
C MET A 485 -3.41 10.35 20.56
N TYR A 486 -2.13 10.56 20.30
CA TYR A 486 -1.47 11.82 20.64
C TYR A 486 -2.03 13.01 19.85
N ARG A 487 -2.37 12.85 18.58
CA ARG A 487 -3.06 13.86 17.79
C ARG A 487 -4.44 14.18 18.37
N ASP A 488 -5.18 13.19 18.83
CA ASP A 488 -6.53 13.36 19.36
C ASP A 488 -6.53 14.05 20.73
N GLU A 489 -5.42 14.02 21.48
CA GLU A 489 -5.22 14.92 22.62
C GLU A 489 -5.32 16.40 22.19
N HIS A 490 -4.73 16.74 21.04
CA HIS A 490 -4.84 18.11 20.51
C HIS A 490 -6.24 18.39 19.94
N CYS A 491 -6.79 17.47 19.14
CA CYS A 491 -8.06 17.68 18.45
C CYS A 491 -9.24 17.80 19.41
N HIS A 492 -9.29 16.97 20.45
CA HIS A 492 -10.42 16.85 21.37
C HIS A 492 -10.13 17.37 22.79
N GLY A 493 -8.88 17.65 23.10
CA GLY A 493 -8.46 18.04 24.45
C GLY A 493 -8.51 16.90 25.48
N PHE A 494 -8.57 15.63 25.02
CA PHE A 494 -8.68 14.49 25.92
C PHE A 494 -7.34 14.12 26.53
N ASN A 495 -7.30 13.98 27.88
CA ASN A 495 -6.12 13.51 28.61
C ASN A 495 -4.82 14.22 28.20
N LEU A 496 -4.91 15.50 27.96
CA LEU A 496 -3.87 16.35 27.38
C LEU A 496 -2.54 16.24 28.14
N GLN A 497 -1.47 15.95 27.42
CA GLN A 497 -0.11 15.95 27.90
C GLN A 497 0.72 17.00 27.14
N PRO A 498 1.88 17.40 27.65
CA PRO A 498 2.75 18.36 26.96
C PRO A 498 3.10 17.91 25.54
N ASP A 499 3.12 18.84 24.59
CA ASP A 499 3.50 18.66 23.19
C ASP A 499 2.80 17.48 22.47
N PRO A 500 1.47 17.46 22.39
CA PRO A 500 0.74 16.34 21.79
C PRO A 500 1.07 16.14 20.29
N LEU A 501 1.19 17.24 19.51
CA LEU A 501 1.49 17.15 18.08
C LEU A 501 2.95 16.77 17.80
N GLY A 502 3.91 17.20 18.63
CA GLY A 502 5.30 16.76 18.52
C GLY A 502 5.45 15.26 18.81
N ARG A 503 4.76 14.77 19.85
CA ARG A 503 4.72 13.31 20.14
C ARG A 503 4.03 12.53 19.02
N ALA A 504 2.93 13.05 18.47
CA ALA A 504 2.24 12.44 17.35
C ALA A 504 3.15 12.32 16.11
N LEU A 505 3.87 13.42 15.77
CA LEU A 505 4.80 13.41 14.64
C LEU A 505 5.95 12.43 14.84
N ALA A 506 6.54 12.38 16.03
CA ALA A 506 7.61 11.43 16.34
C ALA A 506 7.11 9.97 16.18
N ALA A 507 5.92 9.66 16.69
CA ALA A 507 5.31 8.35 16.54
C ALA A 507 4.99 8.01 15.07
N ALA A 508 4.43 8.97 14.31
CA ALA A 508 4.14 8.77 12.88
C ALA A 508 5.40 8.51 12.05
N ARG A 509 6.47 9.26 12.28
CA ARG A 509 7.77 9.04 11.61
C ARG A 509 8.33 7.67 11.96
N ARG A 510 8.29 7.28 13.23
CA ARG A 510 8.72 5.96 13.67
C ARG A 510 7.91 4.85 12.99
N SER A 511 6.61 5.06 12.79
CA SER A 511 5.75 4.13 12.05
C SER A 511 6.17 3.98 10.59
N VAL A 512 6.44 5.10 9.89
CA VAL A 512 6.91 5.10 8.49
C VAL A 512 8.29 4.44 8.37
N ASP A 513 9.21 4.74 9.30
CA ASP A 513 10.55 4.14 9.32
C ASP A 513 10.48 2.61 9.50
N ALA A 514 9.58 2.12 10.37
CA ALA A 514 9.39 0.69 10.61
C ALA A 514 8.77 -0.04 9.39
N ALA A 515 7.86 0.60 8.65
CA ALA A 515 7.27 0.02 7.43
C ALA A 515 6.87 1.12 6.43
N PRO A 516 7.77 1.51 5.50
CA PRO A 516 7.52 2.60 4.53
C PRO A 516 6.37 2.34 3.54
N SER A 517 5.93 1.10 3.40
CA SER A 517 4.78 0.71 2.57
C SER A 517 3.46 0.58 3.34
N ASN A 518 3.45 0.90 4.62
CA ASN A 518 2.24 0.82 5.43
C ASN A 518 1.38 2.07 5.22
N HIS A 519 0.16 1.89 4.67
CA HIS A 519 -0.78 3.00 4.44
C HIS A 519 -1.20 3.71 5.72
N LEU A 520 -1.39 2.98 6.85
CA LEU A 520 -1.74 3.58 8.15
C LEU A 520 -0.63 4.48 8.69
N ALA A 521 0.65 4.14 8.44
CA ALA A 521 1.79 4.97 8.84
C ALA A 521 1.76 6.32 8.12
N HIS A 522 1.55 6.30 6.80
CA HIS A 522 1.43 7.53 6.01
C HIS A 522 0.15 8.32 6.31
N GLN A 523 -0.95 7.64 6.63
CA GLN A 523 -2.19 8.26 7.09
C GLN A 523 -1.97 9.04 8.40
N ALA A 524 -1.34 8.41 9.39
CA ALA A 524 -1.02 9.04 10.68
C ALA A 524 -0.07 10.23 10.50
N LEU A 525 0.95 10.07 9.64
CA LEU A 525 1.89 11.16 9.31
C LEU A 525 1.16 12.33 8.64
N ALA A 526 0.36 12.07 7.60
CA ALA A 526 -0.40 13.09 6.90
C ALA A 526 -1.33 13.85 7.84
N ALA A 527 -2.15 13.13 8.62
CA ALA A 527 -3.06 13.76 9.56
C ALA A 527 -2.34 14.64 10.59
N THR A 528 -1.20 14.18 11.11
CA THR A 528 -0.41 14.95 12.07
C THR A 528 0.18 16.23 11.44
N LEU A 529 0.71 16.14 10.22
CA LEU A 529 1.25 17.30 9.49
C LEU A 529 0.17 18.34 9.19
N PHE A 530 -1.05 17.93 8.87
CA PHE A 530 -2.19 18.83 8.70
C PHE A 530 -2.44 19.66 9.97
N PHE A 531 -2.51 19.02 11.15
CA PHE A 531 -2.73 19.73 12.42
C PHE A 531 -1.54 20.58 12.86
N GLN A 532 -0.32 20.26 12.40
CA GLN A 532 0.85 21.13 12.54
C GLN A 532 0.84 22.30 11.57
N LYS A 533 -0.18 22.38 10.67
CA LYS A 533 -0.30 23.38 9.60
C LYS A 533 0.83 23.31 8.55
N ASP A 534 1.55 22.19 8.46
CA ASP A 534 2.53 21.93 7.41
C ASP A 534 1.84 21.31 6.18
N ILE A 535 1.11 22.16 5.46
CA ILE A 535 0.31 21.74 4.29
C ILE A 535 1.19 21.24 3.14
N LEU A 536 2.42 21.76 3.03
CA LEU A 536 3.35 21.33 1.98
C LEU A 536 3.80 19.88 2.18
N ALA A 537 4.07 19.46 3.40
CA ALA A 537 4.44 18.07 3.71
C ALA A 537 3.20 17.15 3.84
N PHE A 538 2.05 17.70 4.22
CA PHE A 538 0.79 16.96 4.36
C PHE A 538 0.34 16.32 3.03
N ARG A 539 0.31 17.11 1.93
CA ARG A 539 -0.24 16.67 0.63
C ARG A 539 0.43 15.41 0.10
N PRO A 540 1.78 15.35 -0.05
CA PRO A 540 2.44 14.14 -0.55
C PRO A 540 2.24 12.92 0.36
N ALA A 541 2.19 13.13 1.70
CA ALA A 541 1.96 12.07 2.65
C ALA A 541 0.53 11.50 2.53
N ALA A 542 -0.47 12.36 2.31
CA ALA A 542 -1.86 11.96 2.10
C ALA A 542 -2.03 11.17 0.79
N GLU A 543 -1.50 11.67 -0.32
CA GLU A 543 -1.52 10.98 -1.61
C GLU A 543 -0.85 9.60 -1.50
N ARG A 544 0.31 9.54 -0.81
CA ARG A 544 1.02 8.27 -0.61
C ARG A 544 0.21 7.25 0.20
N ALA A 545 -0.48 7.67 1.24
CA ALA A 545 -1.34 6.77 2.02
C ALA A 545 -2.48 6.17 1.17
N ILE A 546 -3.14 7.00 0.35
CA ILE A 546 -4.23 6.59 -0.54
C ILE A 546 -3.71 5.63 -1.64
N GLU A 547 -2.55 5.93 -2.22
CA GLU A 547 -1.93 5.08 -3.24
C GLU A 547 -1.57 3.68 -2.73
N LEU A 548 -1.06 3.59 -1.51
CA LEU A 548 -0.64 2.34 -0.89
C LEU A 548 -1.81 1.37 -0.69
N ASN A 549 -3.01 1.90 -0.39
CA ASN A 549 -4.22 1.07 -0.30
C ASN A 549 -5.47 1.81 -0.79
N ARG A 550 -5.73 1.77 -2.09
CA ARG A 550 -6.91 2.40 -2.73
C ARG A 550 -8.24 1.75 -2.34
N MET A 551 -8.21 0.57 -1.70
CA MET A 551 -9.40 -0.13 -1.23
C MET A 551 -9.77 0.24 0.23
N ASP A 552 -8.95 1.05 0.91
CA ASP A 552 -9.27 1.55 2.24
C ASP A 552 -10.11 2.82 2.17
N GLY A 553 -11.43 2.64 2.19
CA GLY A 553 -12.40 3.73 2.18
C GLY A 553 -12.26 4.66 3.40
N SER A 554 -11.90 4.13 4.57
CA SER A 554 -11.72 4.93 5.79
C SER A 554 -10.54 5.90 5.67
N THR A 555 -9.39 5.43 5.16
CA THR A 555 -8.22 6.27 4.89
C THR A 555 -8.52 7.33 3.84
N ALA A 556 -9.16 6.93 2.73
CA ALA A 556 -9.54 7.86 1.66
C ALA A 556 -10.50 8.96 2.15
N ALA A 557 -11.50 8.60 2.97
CA ALA A 557 -12.45 9.56 3.53
C ALA A 557 -11.77 10.52 4.52
N MET A 558 -10.98 10.00 5.46
CA MET A 558 -10.31 10.85 6.46
C MET A 558 -9.33 11.84 5.80
N LEU A 559 -8.52 11.37 4.87
CA LEU A 559 -7.58 12.25 4.16
C LEU A 559 -8.29 13.19 3.19
N GLY A 560 -9.37 12.75 2.54
CA GLY A 560 -10.22 13.59 1.70
C GLY A 560 -10.84 14.76 2.49
N ILE A 561 -11.25 14.54 3.72
CA ILE A 561 -11.70 15.60 4.64
C ILE A 561 -10.59 16.62 4.88
N LEU A 562 -9.39 16.17 5.24
CA LEU A 562 -8.27 17.06 5.53
C LEU A 562 -7.78 17.80 4.27
N ILE A 563 -7.85 17.15 3.10
CA ILE A 563 -7.58 17.79 1.80
C ILE A 563 -8.61 18.90 1.53
N ALA A 564 -9.90 18.66 1.73
CA ALA A 564 -10.94 19.68 1.60
C ALA A 564 -10.67 20.86 2.55
N TYR A 565 -10.40 20.59 3.84
CA TYR A 565 -10.13 21.62 4.83
C TYR A 565 -8.81 22.37 4.61
N SER A 566 -7.89 21.82 3.83
CA SER A 566 -6.68 22.51 3.38
C SER A 566 -6.90 23.42 2.15
N GLY A 567 -8.17 23.61 1.73
CA GLY A 567 -8.59 24.50 0.64
C GLY A 567 -8.93 23.82 -0.69
N ASP A 568 -8.66 22.51 -0.84
CA ASP A 568 -8.96 21.76 -2.07
C ASP A 568 -10.30 20.99 -1.92
N TRP A 569 -11.37 21.77 -1.92
CA TRP A 569 -12.72 21.27 -1.69
C TRP A 569 -13.20 20.28 -2.75
N GLU A 570 -12.84 20.50 -4.03
CA GLU A 570 -13.26 19.64 -5.12
C GLU A 570 -12.64 18.25 -5.00
N HIS A 571 -11.34 18.16 -4.88
CA HIS A 571 -10.62 16.91 -4.75
C HIS A 571 -10.98 16.18 -3.45
N GLY A 572 -11.01 16.91 -2.31
CA GLY A 572 -11.35 16.30 -1.03
C GLY A 572 -12.75 15.71 -0.98
N CYS A 573 -13.77 16.45 -1.48
CA CYS A 573 -15.15 15.94 -1.56
C CYS A 573 -15.26 14.73 -2.49
N ALA A 574 -14.60 14.73 -3.66
CA ALA A 574 -14.61 13.61 -4.59
C ALA A 574 -14.03 12.33 -3.97
N LEU A 575 -12.94 12.44 -3.20
CA LEU A 575 -12.36 11.31 -2.46
C LEU A 575 -13.35 10.73 -1.44
N VAL A 576 -14.04 11.59 -0.68
CA VAL A 576 -15.01 11.14 0.31
C VAL A 576 -16.24 10.51 -0.36
N GLU A 577 -16.73 11.06 -1.47
CA GLU A 577 -17.81 10.46 -2.25
C GLU A 577 -17.43 9.08 -2.79
N SER A 578 -16.20 8.93 -3.30
CA SER A 578 -15.68 7.63 -3.71
C SER A 578 -15.61 6.64 -2.54
N ALA A 579 -15.15 7.07 -1.37
CA ALA A 579 -15.14 6.25 -0.16
C ALA A 579 -16.54 5.81 0.29
N MET A 580 -17.55 6.68 0.18
CA MET A 580 -18.96 6.34 0.46
C MET A 580 -19.49 5.27 -0.52
N GLN A 581 -19.04 5.29 -1.77
CA GLN A 581 -19.40 4.26 -2.75
C GLN A 581 -18.74 2.91 -2.46
N LEU A 582 -17.52 2.91 -1.93
CA LEU A 582 -16.82 1.71 -1.51
C LEU A 582 -17.48 1.06 -0.29
N ASN A 583 -17.90 1.86 0.70
CA ASN A 583 -18.59 1.38 1.89
C ASN A 583 -19.92 2.11 2.11
N PRO A 584 -21.05 1.60 1.61
CA PRO A 584 -22.37 2.22 1.79
C PRO A 584 -22.81 2.32 3.26
N ARG A 585 -22.17 1.59 4.19
CA ARG A 585 -22.43 1.63 5.64
C ARG A 585 -21.46 2.57 6.37
N HIS A 586 -20.91 3.53 5.65
CA HIS A 586 -19.96 4.50 6.17
C HIS A 586 -20.52 5.29 7.38
N PRO A 587 -19.66 5.76 8.30
CA PRO A 587 -20.07 6.63 9.40
C PRO A 587 -20.60 7.98 8.94
N GLY A 588 -21.43 8.61 9.77
CA GLY A 588 -22.03 9.90 9.47
C GLY A 588 -21.04 11.04 9.27
N TRP A 589 -19.84 10.96 9.85
CA TRP A 589 -18.82 12.00 9.71
C TRP A 589 -18.29 12.18 8.27
N TYR A 590 -18.51 11.22 7.38
CA TYR A 590 -18.19 11.38 5.95
C TYR A 590 -18.96 12.54 5.30
N TRP A 591 -20.08 12.97 5.85
CA TRP A 591 -20.87 14.07 5.32
C TRP A 591 -20.35 15.46 5.69
N PHE A 592 -19.39 15.59 6.62
CA PHE A 592 -18.86 16.89 7.00
C PHE A 592 -18.24 17.69 5.85
N PRO A 593 -17.43 17.13 4.94
CA PRO A 593 -16.89 17.91 3.82
C PRO A 593 -17.96 18.48 2.90
N ALA A 594 -18.99 17.68 2.59
CA ALA A 594 -20.11 18.15 1.78
C ALA A 594 -20.89 19.28 2.47
N PHE A 595 -21.06 19.17 3.81
CA PHE A 595 -21.64 20.26 4.60
C PHE A 595 -20.80 21.53 4.49
N PHE A 596 -19.52 21.45 4.79
CA PHE A 596 -18.63 22.62 4.82
C PHE A 596 -18.41 23.22 3.46
N ASN A 597 -18.35 22.41 2.39
CA ASN A 597 -18.28 22.91 1.01
C ASN A 597 -19.51 23.73 0.64
N ALA A 598 -20.73 23.27 0.97
CA ALA A 598 -21.94 24.03 0.76
C ALA A 598 -21.97 25.29 1.63
N TYR A 599 -21.58 25.19 2.90
CA TYR A 599 -21.55 26.30 3.86
C TYR A 599 -20.53 27.38 3.44
N HIS A 600 -19.34 26.98 3.00
CA HIS A 600 -18.29 27.87 2.47
C HIS A 600 -18.77 28.64 1.23
N LYS A 601 -19.53 28.00 0.35
CA LYS A 601 -20.15 28.63 -0.83
C LYS A 601 -21.35 29.53 -0.52
N GLY A 602 -21.78 29.59 0.75
CA GLY A 602 -22.98 30.34 1.17
C GLY A 602 -24.31 29.64 0.88
N ASP A 603 -24.28 28.39 0.41
CA ASP A 603 -25.48 27.56 0.25
C ASP A 603 -25.89 26.94 1.60
N TYR A 604 -26.41 27.75 2.49
CA TYR A 604 -26.82 27.32 3.82
C TYR A 604 -28.01 26.34 3.81
N ARG A 605 -28.86 26.37 2.77
CA ARG A 605 -29.93 25.40 2.61
C ARG A 605 -29.41 24.03 2.22
N GLY A 606 -28.50 23.99 1.26
CA GLY A 606 -27.77 22.78 0.90
C GLY A 606 -26.99 22.21 2.10
N ALA A 607 -26.25 23.06 2.82
CA ALA A 607 -25.54 22.67 4.03
C ALA A 607 -26.49 22.05 5.10
N LEU A 608 -27.62 22.67 5.37
CA LEU A 608 -28.60 22.12 6.32
C LEU A 608 -29.17 20.78 5.88
N SER A 609 -29.40 20.58 4.58
CA SER A 609 -29.86 19.29 4.04
C SER A 609 -28.83 18.17 4.24
N VAL A 610 -27.54 18.51 4.17
CA VAL A 610 -26.43 17.58 4.45
C VAL A 610 -26.27 17.34 5.94
N ALA A 611 -26.46 18.35 6.80
CA ALA A 611 -26.32 18.22 8.26
C ALA A 611 -27.22 17.11 8.84
N VAL A 612 -28.40 16.90 8.27
CA VAL A 612 -29.31 15.81 8.67
C VAL A 612 -28.72 14.42 8.42
N LYS A 613 -27.87 14.27 7.39
CA LYS A 613 -27.24 13.00 7.02
C LYS A 613 -26.07 12.64 7.94
N ILE A 614 -25.48 13.60 8.65
CA ILE A 614 -24.36 13.37 9.58
C ILE A 614 -24.78 12.40 10.70
N ASN A 615 -26.00 12.53 11.21
CA ASN A 615 -26.63 11.61 12.16
C ASN A 615 -25.69 11.08 13.28
N MET A 616 -24.97 11.99 13.94
CA MET A 616 -24.09 11.71 15.07
C MET A 616 -24.53 12.52 16.30
N PRO A 617 -25.64 12.15 16.98
CA PRO A 617 -26.23 12.97 18.03
C PRO A 617 -25.34 13.14 19.28
N GLY A 618 -24.42 12.22 19.53
CA GLY A 618 -23.45 12.31 20.62
C GLY A 618 -22.20 13.16 20.30
N TYR A 619 -22.08 13.67 19.09
CA TYR A 619 -20.93 14.46 18.68
C TYR A 619 -21.29 15.94 18.52
N PHE A 620 -20.68 16.80 19.34
CA PHE A 620 -21.07 18.20 19.47
C PHE A 620 -20.98 18.98 18.15
N TYR A 621 -20.02 18.64 17.25
CA TYR A 621 -19.91 19.27 15.93
C TYR A 621 -21.19 19.14 15.10
N THR A 622 -21.92 18.02 15.20
CA THR A 622 -23.22 17.84 14.50
C THR A 622 -24.20 18.95 14.86
N HIS A 623 -24.27 19.29 16.14
CA HIS A 623 -25.16 20.34 16.64
C HIS A 623 -24.62 21.74 16.35
N ALA A 624 -23.30 21.94 16.41
CA ALA A 624 -22.66 23.21 16.09
C ALA A 624 -22.90 23.60 14.61
N VAL A 625 -22.67 22.67 13.67
CA VAL A 625 -22.89 22.94 12.24
C VAL A 625 -24.37 23.15 11.91
N THR A 626 -25.27 22.39 12.57
CA THR A 626 -26.73 22.54 12.40
C THR A 626 -27.19 23.91 12.93
N ALA A 627 -26.72 24.32 14.12
CA ALA A 627 -27.05 25.61 14.71
C ALA A 627 -26.56 26.76 13.84
N ALA A 628 -25.29 26.67 13.35
CA ALA A 628 -24.71 27.69 12.49
C ALA A 628 -25.49 27.85 11.15
N ALA A 629 -25.86 26.73 10.50
CA ALA A 629 -26.65 26.79 9.26
C ALA A 629 -28.07 27.34 9.49
N CYS A 630 -28.73 26.91 10.58
CA CYS A 630 -30.05 27.45 10.97
C CYS A 630 -29.99 28.95 11.32
N GLY A 631 -28.89 29.39 11.99
CA GLY A 631 -28.67 30.79 12.31
C GLY A 631 -28.53 31.65 11.06
N GLN A 632 -27.75 31.20 10.08
CA GLN A 632 -27.61 31.89 8.77
C GLN A 632 -28.92 31.98 7.99
N LEU A 633 -29.79 30.97 8.13
CA LEU A 633 -31.11 30.93 7.48
C LEU A 633 -32.24 31.65 8.28
N GLY A 634 -31.96 32.14 9.49
CA GLY A 634 -32.94 32.76 10.37
C GLY A 634 -33.99 31.78 10.93
N LEU A 635 -33.73 30.49 10.95
CA LEU A 635 -34.59 29.42 11.43
C LEU A 635 -34.53 29.30 12.98
N ARG A 636 -35.11 30.27 13.69
CA ARG A 636 -34.92 30.45 15.15
C ARG A 636 -35.22 29.22 16.01
N GLU A 637 -36.34 28.56 15.80
CA GLU A 637 -36.72 27.38 16.61
C GLU A 637 -35.75 26.21 16.42
N ALA A 638 -35.34 25.92 15.15
CA ALA A 638 -34.42 24.88 14.84
C ALA A 638 -32.99 25.21 15.37
N ALA A 639 -32.58 26.47 15.28
CA ALA A 639 -31.31 26.97 15.80
C ALA A 639 -31.24 26.80 17.32
N GLN A 640 -32.27 27.22 18.06
CA GLN A 640 -32.37 27.08 19.51
C GLN A 640 -32.34 25.62 19.96
N LYS A 641 -33.03 24.74 19.24
CA LYS A 641 -32.98 23.29 19.52
C LYS A 641 -31.56 22.75 19.36
N ALA A 642 -30.89 23.06 18.25
CA ALA A 642 -29.52 22.61 18.01
C ALA A 642 -28.53 23.20 19.04
N LEU A 643 -28.67 24.46 19.43
CA LEU A 643 -27.87 25.08 20.49
C LEU A 643 -28.08 24.42 21.86
N LYS A 644 -29.27 24.04 22.20
CA LYS A 644 -29.56 23.34 23.48
C LYS A 644 -28.77 22.01 23.53
N GLU A 645 -28.78 21.23 22.45
CA GLU A 645 -28.04 19.97 22.39
C GLU A 645 -26.52 20.24 22.37
N LEU A 646 -26.05 21.26 21.65
CA LEU A 646 -24.64 21.68 21.62
C LEU A 646 -24.16 22.01 23.04
N LEU A 647 -24.88 22.85 23.77
CA LEU A 647 -24.50 23.28 25.13
C LEU A 647 -24.61 22.15 26.16
N ALA A 648 -25.49 21.16 25.94
CA ALA A 648 -25.54 19.95 26.78
C ALA A 648 -24.26 19.10 26.62
N LEU A 649 -23.70 19.02 25.43
CA LEU A 649 -22.46 18.25 25.14
C LEU A 649 -21.17 19.05 25.41
N ARG A 650 -21.19 20.36 25.16
CA ARG A 650 -20.04 21.27 25.32
C ARG A 650 -20.49 22.59 25.96
N PRO A 651 -20.64 22.62 27.31
CA PRO A 651 -21.06 23.83 28.03
C PRO A 651 -20.13 25.02 27.86
N ASP A 652 -18.84 24.76 27.60
CA ASP A 652 -17.78 25.74 27.42
C ASP A 652 -17.69 26.31 25.99
N ILE A 653 -18.49 25.83 25.05
CA ILE A 653 -18.35 26.16 23.62
C ILE A 653 -18.47 27.65 23.32
N ALA A 654 -19.22 28.41 24.12
CA ALA A 654 -19.35 29.85 23.93
C ALA A 654 -18.00 30.59 24.04
N THR A 655 -17.10 30.10 24.87
CA THR A 655 -15.75 30.66 25.05
C THR A 655 -14.69 29.95 24.22
N ALA A 656 -14.91 28.67 23.90
CA ALA A 656 -13.94 27.81 23.22
C ALA A 656 -14.14 27.72 21.70
N ALA A 657 -15.31 28.14 21.17
CA ALA A 657 -15.69 27.88 19.77
C ALA A 657 -14.64 28.30 18.74
N ARG A 658 -14.06 29.51 18.88
CA ARG A 658 -13.04 30.01 17.96
C ARG A 658 -11.81 29.11 17.97
N GLN A 659 -11.20 28.88 19.12
CA GLN A 659 -10.03 28.04 19.27
C GLN A 659 -10.27 26.60 18.79
N GLU A 660 -11.48 26.08 19.01
CA GLU A 660 -11.87 24.75 18.56
C GLU A 660 -11.93 24.65 17.04
N PHE A 661 -12.54 25.63 16.37
CA PHE A 661 -12.68 25.60 14.90
C PHE A 661 -11.37 25.94 14.19
N GLU A 662 -10.50 26.79 14.73
CA GLU A 662 -9.19 27.14 14.18
C GLU A 662 -8.24 25.94 14.06
N LYS A 663 -8.47 24.88 14.85
CA LYS A 663 -7.71 23.62 14.70
C LYS A 663 -7.90 22.99 13.30
N TRP A 664 -9.11 23.13 12.75
CA TRP A 664 -9.56 22.41 11.56
C TRP A 664 -9.64 23.27 10.30
N TYR A 665 -10.11 24.52 10.43
CA TYR A 665 -10.55 25.33 9.31
C TYR A 665 -9.67 26.57 9.15
N ASP A 666 -9.74 27.15 7.94
CA ASP A 666 -9.17 28.47 7.64
C ASP A 666 -9.95 29.59 8.37
N PRO A 667 -9.31 30.77 8.58
CA PRO A 667 -9.92 31.86 9.32
C PRO A 667 -11.26 32.35 8.75
N GLU A 668 -11.44 32.34 7.41
CA GLU A 668 -12.67 32.82 6.78
C GLU A 668 -13.85 31.90 7.13
N LEU A 669 -13.66 30.58 7.04
CA LEU A 669 -14.69 29.62 7.40
C LEU A 669 -15.00 29.65 8.90
N VAL A 670 -13.97 29.85 9.73
CA VAL A 670 -14.15 30.01 11.19
C VAL A 670 -15.05 31.22 11.48
N GLU A 671 -14.79 32.41 10.89
CA GLU A 671 -15.64 33.59 11.11
C GLU A 671 -17.07 33.37 10.64
N ARG A 672 -17.27 32.70 9.51
CA ARG A 672 -18.62 32.37 9.02
C ARG A 672 -19.36 31.43 9.96
N LEU A 673 -18.68 30.45 10.56
CA LEU A 673 -19.26 29.55 11.57
C LEU A 673 -19.65 30.31 12.86
N ILE A 674 -18.73 31.16 13.34
CA ILE A 674 -18.96 31.99 14.52
C ILE A 674 -20.16 32.95 14.29
N ASP A 675 -20.23 33.60 13.12
CA ASP A 675 -21.36 34.44 12.75
C ASP A 675 -22.67 33.67 12.72
N GLY A 676 -22.66 32.47 12.12
CA GLY A 676 -23.83 31.57 12.11
C GLY A 676 -24.30 31.18 13.52
N LEU A 677 -23.37 30.84 14.41
CA LEU A 677 -23.67 30.51 15.81
C LEU A 677 -24.20 31.71 16.60
N ARG A 678 -23.65 32.93 16.36
CA ARG A 678 -24.17 34.17 16.95
C ARG A 678 -25.59 34.45 16.48
N LYS A 679 -25.90 34.31 15.19
CA LYS A 679 -27.24 34.41 14.63
C LYS A 679 -28.20 33.34 15.19
N ALA A 680 -27.70 32.17 15.56
CA ALA A 680 -28.47 31.14 16.25
C ALA A 680 -28.77 31.49 17.71
N GLY A 681 -28.07 32.48 18.29
CA GLY A 681 -28.27 32.94 19.67
C GLY A 681 -27.19 32.54 20.66
N LEU A 682 -26.00 32.03 20.17
CA LEU A 682 -24.86 31.73 21.04
C LEU A 682 -24.07 33.00 21.31
N GLU A 683 -23.91 33.42 22.56
CA GLU A 683 -23.10 34.57 22.95
C GLU A 683 -21.63 34.22 22.92
N ILE A 684 -20.95 34.55 21.82
CA ILE A 684 -19.51 34.33 21.65
C ILE A 684 -18.81 35.71 21.79
N ALA A 685 -17.88 35.84 22.73
CA ALA A 685 -17.13 37.07 22.97
C ALA A 685 -16.40 37.56 21.69
N SER A 686 -16.45 38.90 21.43
CA SER A 686 -15.66 39.51 20.38
C SER A 686 -14.24 39.79 20.88
N GLU A 687 -13.21 39.60 20.05
CA GLU A 687 -11.78 39.77 20.38
C GLU A 687 -11.37 41.16 20.93
N GLN A 688 -12.27 42.15 20.96
CA GLN A 688 -11.91 43.52 21.37
C GLN A 688 -11.76 43.72 22.86
N SER A 689 -11.88 42.71 23.74
CA SER A 689 -11.87 42.85 25.21
C SER A 689 -10.62 42.33 25.92
N SER A 690 -9.55 41.93 25.26
CA SER A 690 -8.32 41.49 25.91
C SER A 690 -7.10 42.32 25.52
N ALA A 691 -7.20 43.67 25.67
CA ALA A 691 -6.01 44.49 25.80
C ALA A 691 -5.45 44.29 27.22
N PRO A 692 -4.16 43.92 27.40
CA PRO A 692 -3.59 43.81 28.74
C PRO A 692 -3.63 45.16 29.42
N ALA A 693 -4.18 45.21 30.64
CA ALA A 693 -4.16 46.37 31.50
C ALA A 693 -2.73 46.87 31.65
N LYS A 694 -2.48 48.11 31.25
CA LYS A 694 -1.18 48.78 31.49
C LYS A 694 -0.89 48.74 32.98
N PRO A 695 0.32 48.37 33.44
CA PRO A 695 0.66 48.48 34.86
C PRO A 695 0.67 49.94 35.24
N GLU A 696 -0.15 50.30 36.26
CA GLU A 696 -0.11 51.61 36.89
C GLU A 696 1.28 51.85 37.44
N ALA A 697 1.91 52.92 36.95
CA ALA A 697 3.15 53.43 37.50
C ALA A 697 2.90 53.94 38.93
N LYS A 698 3.38 53.20 39.92
CA LYS A 698 3.47 53.73 41.29
C LYS A 698 4.48 54.85 41.30
N THR A 699 3.98 56.08 41.30
CA THR A 699 4.78 57.26 41.75
C THR A 699 4.98 57.16 43.23
N GLY A 700 6.23 56.84 43.63
CA GLY A 700 6.68 56.95 44.99
C GLY A 700 7.01 58.41 45.34
N SER A 701 6.51 58.87 46.45
CA SER A 701 7.07 59.98 47.25
C SER A 701 7.88 59.41 48.37
#